data_8988d64b44bab6a1b3c60f96985f1fc6
#
_entry.id   8988d64b44bab6a1b3c60f96985f1fc6
#
_cell.length_a   1.000
_cell.length_b   1.000
_cell.length_c   1.000
_cell.angle_alpha   90.00
_cell.angle_beta   90.00
_cell.angle_gamma   90.00
#
_symmetry.space_group_name_H-M   'P 1'
#
loop_
_entity.id
_entity.type
_entity.pdbx_description
1 polymer ?
#
loop_
_entity_poly.entity_id
_entity_poly.type
_entity_poly.pdbx_seq_one_letter_code
_entity_poly.pdbx_strand_id
1 'polypeptide(L)'
;MGATDREGSVGRAITANLLADFDGEVLAVNPTKDEVLGLRCYDAVGDVPDVDVAVVVVPPSIVLDAIREAGESGVRNVVVITAGFGESGSEGASRERELREIADEYDLNVVGPNSLGIMNTALGLNATFGPENAQPGSISFMSQSGAFVTAVVDWANDRNLGFRNVVSLGNKAVLDESDFVAEWGDDPDTDVILGYLEDVVDGRAFVQSAREVSSDTPIVVVKSGRTEAGASAAASHTGAIAGSEEAYEAALDQAGVLRVETVQDLFDFGSILAGQPLPERDGVAIVTNAGGPGVMTTDAVGDSDLSLASFTDETVERFQDALPGEANVYNPVDIIGDAPVERFEEALDIALADPNVGAAVVLACPTATLSYEALADAVVDLQAEYDRPVAATLMGGSSARDANERLSQAGIPTYFDPARAVRSLDALREYRDISRREYTEPETFDVDREAAREILESAARRDTNRLGVEAMGLLDAYGIPTPDGEIVDARSDAVAAAERIVGGGDEDGSDGDDGGGEGVVMKIVSPDILHKSDIGGVAVDVPPEEVGDTYEDLVTRARNYQPDATILGVQVQEMVDLDAGVETIAGMNRDPQFGPLVLFGLGGIFVEVLEDTTVRVAPVSEPDAREMVGEIDAAPLLRGARGRDPVDEASVVETIQRLSQLVTDFPAIVELDINPLVATPDGAQAVDVRLTIDQEEL
;
A
#
# COMPACT_ATOMS: atom_id res chain seq x y z
N MET A 1 -31.37 -12.67 -14.97
CA MET A 1 -31.79 -14.08 -14.80
C MET A 1 -32.39 -14.26 -13.40
N GLY A 2 -33.58 -14.88 -13.27
CA GLY A 2 -34.31 -14.92 -11.99
C GLY A 2 -35.19 -13.70 -11.73
N ALA A 3 -35.59 -12.96 -12.77
CA ALA A 3 -36.53 -11.84 -12.67
C ALA A 3 -37.85 -12.28 -12.05
N THR A 4 -38.42 -11.44 -11.17
CA THR A 4 -39.66 -11.77 -10.47
C THR A 4 -40.44 -10.51 -10.05
N ASP A 5 -41.73 -10.58 -9.96
CA ASP A 5 -42.63 -9.54 -9.48
C ASP A 5 -42.99 -9.70 -7.98
N ARG A 6 -42.41 -10.70 -7.29
CA ARG A 6 -42.68 -10.96 -5.88
C ARG A 6 -42.17 -9.81 -5.01
N GLU A 7 -43.05 -9.15 -4.28
CA GLU A 7 -42.71 -8.07 -3.35
C GLU A 7 -41.64 -8.51 -2.32
N GLY A 8 -40.71 -7.63 -2.05
CA GLY A 8 -39.61 -7.85 -1.09
C GLY A 8 -38.53 -8.84 -1.55
N SER A 9 -38.51 -9.22 -2.82
CA SER A 9 -37.45 -10.09 -3.36
C SER A 9 -36.36 -9.29 -4.06
N VAL A 10 -35.10 -9.76 -3.97
CA VAL A 10 -33.93 -9.19 -4.63
C VAL A 10 -34.12 -9.08 -6.14
N GLY A 11 -34.59 -10.13 -6.80
CA GLY A 11 -34.82 -10.10 -8.23
C GLY A 11 -35.86 -9.06 -8.69
N ARG A 12 -36.87 -8.72 -7.85
CA ARG A 12 -37.80 -7.63 -8.13
C ARG A 12 -37.11 -6.26 -7.98
N ALA A 13 -36.30 -6.07 -6.92
CA ALA A 13 -35.62 -4.83 -6.68
C ALA A 13 -34.66 -4.49 -7.84
N ILE A 14 -33.85 -5.43 -8.25
CA ILE A 14 -32.92 -5.25 -9.39
C ILE A 14 -33.68 -4.95 -10.68
N THR A 15 -34.74 -5.71 -10.98
CA THR A 15 -35.54 -5.47 -12.21
C THR A 15 -36.16 -4.09 -12.18
N ALA A 16 -36.65 -3.63 -11.02
CA ALA A 16 -37.23 -2.30 -10.86
C ALA A 16 -36.19 -1.18 -11.00
N ASN A 17 -35.00 -1.36 -10.42
CA ASN A 17 -33.89 -0.39 -10.52
C ASN A 17 -33.42 -0.25 -11.97
N LEU A 18 -33.25 -1.37 -12.70
CA LEU A 18 -32.90 -1.36 -14.12
C LEU A 18 -33.95 -0.65 -14.99
N LEU A 19 -35.23 -0.72 -14.63
CA LEU A 19 -36.32 -0.05 -15.37
C LEU A 19 -36.50 1.43 -15.01
N ALA A 20 -35.86 1.92 -13.95
CA ALA A 20 -36.04 3.28 -13.48
C ALA A 20 -35.35 4.31 -14.36
N ASP A 21 -34.06 4.14 -14.64
CA ASP A 21 -33.23 5.17 -15.26
C ASP A 21 -32.33 4.64 -16.38
N PHE A 22 -32.23 3.32 -16.60
CA PHE A 22 -31.38 2.74 -17.65
C PHE A 22 -32.03 2.90 -19.02
N ASP A 23 -31.32 3.58 -19.93
CA ASP A 23 -31.77 3.82 -21.30
C ASP A 23 -31.61 2.60 -22.23
N GLY A 24 -30.92 1.55 -21.79
CA GLY A 24 -30.70 0.32 -22.54
C GLY A 24 -31.88 -0.66 -22.47
N GLU A 25 -31.79 -1.74 -23.23
CA GLU A 25 -32.83 -2.79 -23.25
C GLU A 25 -32.68 -3.71 -22.03
N VAL A 26 -33.76 -3.90 -21.29
CA VAL A 26 -33.82 -4.82 -20.16
C VAL A 26 -34.63 -6.08 -20.54
N LEU A 27 -33.98 -7.23 -20.48
CA LEU A 27 -34.56 -8.53 -20.88
C LEU A 27 -34.75 -9.45 -19.67
N ALA A 28 -35.95 -9.92 -19.41
CA ALA A 28 -36.25 -10.76 -18.25
C ALA A 28 -36.17 -12.24 -18.61
N VAL A 29 -35.41 -13.03 -17.83
CA VAL A 29 -35.33 -14.49 -17.96
C VAL A 29 -35.93 -15.15 -16.72
N ASN A 30 -37.02 -15.87 -16.90
CA ASN A 30 -37.68 -16.70 -15.87
C ASN A 30 -38.52 -17.81 -16.49
N PRO A 31 -38.16 -19.10 -16.30
CA PRO A 31 -38.87 -20.24 -16.96
C PRO A 31 -40.27 -20.49 -16.43
N THR A 32 -40.72 -19.77 -15.39
CA THR A 32 -42.03 -20.01 -14.76
C THR A 32 -42.99 -18.84 -14.88
N LYS A 33 -42.56 -17.75 -15.55
CA LYS A 33 -43.37 -16.55 -15.69
C LYS A 33 -43.40 -16.06 -17.14
N ASP A 34 -44.56 -15.66 -17.63
CA ASP A 34 -44.72 -15.05 -18.94
C ASP A 34 -44.33 -13.58 -18.98
N GLU A 35 -44.50 -12.89 -17.84
CA GLU A 35 -44.25 -11.44 -17.71
C GLU A 35 -43.81 -11.07 -16.28
N VAL A 36 -42.87 -10.11 -16.15
CA VAL A 36 -42.39 -9.51 -14.88
C VAL A 36 -42.28 -8.01 -15.05
N LEU A 37 -42.97 -7.22 -14.23
CA LEU A 37 -42.93 -5.73 -14.24
C LEU A 37 -43.12 -5.10 -15.64
N GLY A 38 -43.98 -5.74 -16.49
CA GLY A 38 -44.25 -5.28 -17.86
C GLY A 38 -43.24 -5.81 -18.90
N LEU A 39 -42.22 -6.52 -18.48
CA LEU A 39 -41.27 -7.17 -19.38
C LEU A 39 -41.74 -8.58 -19.72
N ARG A 40 -41.74 -8.95 -21.01
CA ARG A 40 -41.91 -10.34 -21.43
C ARG A 40 -40.72 -11.15 -20.90
N CYS A 41 -41.02 -12.33 -20.31
CA CYS A 41 -40.01 -13.25 -19.88
C CYS A 41 -39.62 -14.23 -21.02
N TYR A 42 -38.32 -14.56 -21.06
CA TYR A 42 -37.78 -15.67 -21.83
C TYR A 42 -37.65 -16.90 -20.92
N ASP A 43 -37.83 -18.09 -21.45
CA ASP A 43 -37.70 -19.31 -20.67
C ASP A 43 -36.25 -19.63 -20.29
N ALA A 44 -35.33 -19.33 -21.20
CA ALA A 44 -33.90 -19.58 -21.08
C ALA A 44 -33.09 -18.41 -21.61
N VAL A 45 -31.82 -18.30 -21.19
CA VAL A 45 -30.92 -17.23 -21.66
C VAL A 45 -30.60 -17.43 -23.16
N GLY A 46 -30.53 -18.67 -23.63
CA GLY A 46 -30.31 -18.98 -25.05
C GLY A 46 -31.42 -18.54 -25.99
N ASP A 47 -32.59 -18.17 -25.46
CA ASP A 47 -33.71 -17.61 -26.23
C ASP A 47 -33.65 -16.07 -26.34
N VAL A 48 -32.72 -15.45 -25.61
CA VAL A 48 -32.56 -13.98 -25.55
C VAL A 48 -31.68 -13.53 -26.70
N PRO A 49 -31.97 -12.39 -27.38
CA PRO A 49 -31.04 -11.80 -28.34
C PRO A 49 -29.71 -11.36 -27.67
N ASP A 50 -28.77 -10.86 -28.47
CA ASP A 50 -27.46 -10.42 -28.01
C ASP A 50 -27.54 -9.60 -26.71
N VAL A 51 -26.78 -9.99 -25.70
CA VAL A 51 -26.77 -9.41 -24.35
C VAL A 51 -25.36 -9.02 -23.96
N ASP A 52 -25.17 -7.77 -23.51
CA ASP A 52 -23.88 -7.27 -23.03
C ASP A 52 -23.57 -7.76 -21.60
N VAL A 53 -24.59 -7.80 -20.72
CA VAL A 53 -24.42 -8.17 -19.30
C VAL A 53 -25.58 -9.03 -18.82
N ALA A 54 -25.29 -10.14 -18.15
CA ALA A 54 -26.28 -10.95 -17.45
C ALA A 54 -26.20 -10.76 -15.92
N VAL A 55 -27.31 -10.37 -15.31
CA VAL A 55 -27.41 -10.30 -13.83
C VAL A 55 -28.10 -11.55 -13.31
N VAL A 56 -27.39 -12.34 -12.50
CA VAL A 56 -27.81 -13.66 -12.03
C VAL A 56 -28.30 -13.60 -10.58
N VAL A 57 -29.60 -13.86 -10.40
CA VAL A 57 -30.28 -13.79 -9.08
C VAL A 57 -31.13 -15.08 -8.93
N VAL A 58 -30.49 -16.23 -9.00
CA VAL A 58 -31.12 -17.52 -8.88
C VAL A 58 -30.63 -18.27 -7.63
N PRO A 59 -31.33 -19.28 -7.12
CA PRO A 59 -30.87 -20.07 -5.97
C PRO A 59 -29.47 -20.67 -6.17
N PRO A 60 -28.66 -20.83 -5.11
CA PRO A 60 -27.29 -21.37 -5.21
C PRO A 60 -27.20 -22.75 -5.91
N SER A 61 -28.26 -23.55 -5.84
CA SER A 61 -28.28 -24.89 -6.43
C SER A 61 -28.35 -24.94 -7.97
N ILE A 62 -28.67 -23.80 -8.59
CA ILE A 62 -28.82 -23.71 -10.07
C ILE A 62 -27.99 -22.58 -10.67
N VAL A 63 -27.21 -21.86 -9.84
CA VAL A 63 -26.45 -20.67 -10.28
C VAL A 63 -25.38 -21.04 -11.31
N LEU A 64 -24.63 -22.13 -11.09
CA LEU A 64 -23.60 -22.60 -12.02
C LEU A 64 -24.17 -23.02 -13.39
N ASP A 65 -25.30 -23.70 -13.38
CA ASP A 65 -25.99 -24.05 -14.63
C ASP A 65 -26.43 -22.80 -15.40
N ALA A 66 -26.94 -21.79 -14.69
CA ALA A 66 -27.35 -20.53 -15.29
C ALA A 66 -26.16 -19.73 -15.88
N ILE A 67 -24.99 -19.73 -15.23
CA ILE A 67 -23.76 -19.07 -15.72
C ILE A 67 -23.23 -19.84 -16.95
N ARG A 68 -23.22 -21.18 -16.90
CA ARG A 68 -22.79 -22.00 -18.05
C ARG A 68 -23.69 -21.76 -19.27
N GLU A 69 -25.01 -21.70 -19.08
CA GLU A 69 -25.95 -21.38 -20.14
C GLU A 69 -25.72 -19.98 -20.71
N ALA A 70 -25.38 -18.99 -19.88
CA ALA A 70 -25.03 -17.65 -20.32
C ALA A 70 -23.77 -17.69 -21.21
N GLY A 71 -22.71 -18.38 -20.79
CA GLY A 71 -21.48 -18.55 -21.56
C GLY A 71 -21.69 -19.26 -22.90
N GLU A 72 -22.45 -20.35 -22.91
CA GLU A 72 -22.88 -21.09 -24.13
C GLU A 72 -23.65 -20.20 -25.12
N SER A 73 -24.40 -19.23 -24.58
CA SER A 73 -25.19 -18.26 -25.37
C SER A 73 -24.37 -17.07 -25.87
N GLY A 74 -23.06 -16.97 -25.51
CA GLY A 74 -22.16 -15.92 -25.94
C GLY A 74 -22.13 -14.67 -25.04
N VAL A 75 -22.82 -14.68 -23.90
CA VAL A 75 -22.71 -13.64 -22.88
C VAL A 75 -21.32 -13.68 -22.26
N ARG A 76 -20.63 -12.56 -22.19
CA ARG A 76 -19.27 -12.46 -21.66
C ARG A 76 -19.21 -11.85 -20.26
N ASN A 77 -20.13 -10.95 -19.93
CA ASN A 77 -20.11 -10.24 -18.65
C ASN A 77 -21.26 -10.71 -17.78
N VAL A 78 -20.95 -11.14 -16.57
CA VAL A 78 -21.91 -11.73 -15.62
C VAL A 78 -21.78 -11.09 -14.25
N VAL A 79 -22.89 -10.64 -13.67
CA VAL A 79 -22.94 -10.15 -12.28
C VAL A 79 -23.69 -11.17 -11.44
N VAL A 80 -23.01 -11.80 -10.48
CA VAL A 80 -23.59 -12.88 -9.64
C VAL A 80 -23.94 -12.31 -8.26
N ILE A 81 -25.23 -12.06 -8.05
CA ILE A 81 -25.76 -11.54 -6.78
C ILE A 81 -25.84 -12.65 -5.72
N THR A 82 -26.07 -13.86 -6.15
CA THR A 82 -26.33 -15.03 -5.31
C THR A 82 -25.14 -15.31 -4.39
N ALA A 83 -25.42 -15.43 -3.08
CA ALA A 83 -24.50 -15.91 -2.05
C ALA A 83 -24.52 -17.46 -1.94
N GLY A 84 -23.65 -18.02 -1.10
CA GLY A 84 -23.56 -19.47 -0.87
C GLY A 84 -22.35 -20.09 -1.58
N PHE A 85 -21.27 -19.31 -1.71
CA PHE A 85 -19.96 -19.70 -2.27
C PHE A 85 -18.89 -19.77 -1.17
N GLY A 86 -17.70 -19.31 -1.42
CA GLY A 86 -16.55 -19.43 -0.50
C GLY A 86 -16.84 -19.01 0.94
N GLU A 87 -17.65 -17.98 1.15
CA GLU A 87 -18.08 -17.50 2.46
C GLU A 87 -18.94 -18.51 3.25
N SER A 88 -19.48 -19.54 2.58
CA SER A 88 -20.37 -20.55 3.17
C SER A 88 -19.67 -21.87 3.54
N GLY A 89 -18.32 -21.88 3.57
CA GLY A 89 -17.52 -23.06 3.95
C GLY A 89 -17.19 -23.99 2.77
N SER A 90 -16.77 -25.22 3.05
CA SER A 90 -16.12 -26.10 2.06
C SER A 90 -16.98 -26.44 0.83
N GLU A 91 -18.29 -26.61 0.99
CA GLU A 91 -19.21 -26.85 -0.13
C GLU A 91 -19.32 -25.60 -1.01
N GLY A 92 -19.40 -24.42 -0.39
CA GLY A 92 -19.38 -23.14 -1.09
C GLY A 92 -18.07 -22.87 -1.83
N ALA A 93 -16.93 -23.16 -1.20
CA ALA A 93 -15.62 -23.07 -1.84
C ALA A 93 -15.46 -24.01 -3.04
N SER A 94 -16.07 -25.20 -3.00
CA SER A 94 -16.10 -26.10 -4.17
C SER A 94 -16.93 -25.52 -5.31
N ARG A 95 -18.06 -24.87 -5.00
CA ARG A 95 -18.91 -24.18 -5.98
C ARG A 95 -18.21 -23.00 -6.60
N GLU A 96 -17.43 -22.28 -5.83
CA GLU A 96 -16.65 -21.13 -6.32
C GLU A 96 -15.51 -21.56 -7.25
N ARG A 97 -14.84 -22.67 -6.98
CA ARG A 97 -13.86 -23.24 -7.91
C ARG A 97 -14.49 -23.65 -9.23
N GLU A 98 -15.67 -24.32 -9.19
CA GLU A 98 -16.39 -24.67 -10.40
C GLU A 98 -16.85 -23.42 -11.18
N LEU A 99 -17.19 -22.33 -10.49
CA LEU A 99 -17.47 -21.04 -11.13
C LEU A 99 -16.28 -20.53 -11.92
N ARG A 100 -15.06 -20.56 -11.32
CA ARG A 100 -13.83 -20.18 -12.01
C ARG A 100 -13.55 -21.04 -13.24
N GLU A 101 -13.73 -22.36 -13.13
CA GLU A 101 -13.58 -23.29 -14.26
C GLU A 101 -14.55 -22.96 -15.40
N ILE A 102 -15.81 -22.60 -15.09
CA ILE A 102 -16.79 -22.18 -16.09
C ILE A 102 -16.38 -20.82 -16.71
N ALA A 103 -15.91 -19.89 -15.90
CA ALA A 103 -15.46 -18.58 -16.37
C ALA A 103 -14.29 -18.73 -17.35
N ASP A 104 -13.33 -19.58 -17.03
CA ASP A 104 -12.18 -19.88 -17.89
C ASP A 104 -12.63 -20.59 -19.19
N GLU A 105 -13.56 -21.55 -19.10
CA GLU A 105 -14.05 -22.29 -20.28
C GLU A 105 -14.74 -21.39 -21.32
N TYR A 106 -15.49 -20.38 -20.84
CA TYR A 106 -16.30 -19.51 -21.71
C TYR A 106 -15.74 -18.09 -21.84
N ASP A 107 -14.59 -17.78 -21.24
CA ASP A 107 -13.98 -16.45 -21.24
C ASP A 107 -14.93 -15.40 -20.66
N LEU A 108 -15.39 -15.63 -19.42
CA LEU A 108 -16.38 -14.78 -18.74
C LEU A 108 -15.72 -13.81 -17.77
N ASN A 109 -16.11 -12.57 -17.84
CA ASN A 109 -15.92 -11.56 -16.79
C ASN A 109 -17.03 -11.73 -15.73
N VAL A 110 -16.67 -12.06 -14.50
CA VAL A 110 -17.66 -12.30 -13.44
C VAL A 110 -17.43 -11.39 -12.25
N VAL A 111 -18.41 -10.54 -11.94
CA VAL A 111 -18.47 -9.74 -10.70
C VAL A 111 -19.17 -10.56 -9.61
N GLY A 112 -18.56 -10.64 -8.45
CA GLY A 112 -19.05 -11.45 -7.33
C GLY A 112 -18.43 -12.86 -7.30
N PRO A 113 -19.14 -13.90 -6.87
CA PRO A 113 -20.50 -13.98 -6.33
C PRO A 113 -20.69 -13.26 -5.00
N ASN A 114 -21.88 -13.36 -4.40
CA ASN A 114 -22.20 -12.70 -3.13
C ASN A 114 -22.05 -11.16 -3.22
N SER A 115 -22.43 -10.59 -4.36
CA SER A 115 -22.34 -9.16 -4.67
C SER A 115 -23.68 -8.44 -4.44
N LEU A 116 -23.63 -7.14 -4.11
CA LEU A 116 -24.81 -6.27 -4.20
C LEU A 116 -25.18 -5.99 -5.67
N GLY A 117 -24.20 -5.97 -6.57
CA GLY A 117 -24.31 -5.60 -7.98
C GLY A 117 -23.42 -4.41 -8.36
N ILE A 118 -23.76 -3.81 -9.50
CA ILE A 118 -23.02 -2.70 -10.10
C ILE A 118 -23.95 -1.52 -10.43
N MET A 119 -23.38 -0.30 -10.43
CA MET A 119 -23.98 0.91 -10.98
C MET A 119 -23.01 1.59 -11.94
N ASN A 120 -23.54 2.16 -13.03
CA ASN A 120 -22.85 3.11 -13.87
C ASN A 120 -23.78 4.28 -14.16
N THR A 121 -23.48 5.43 -13.61
CA THR A 121 -24.40 6.58 -13.62
C THR A 121 -24.48 7.24 -14.99
N ALA A 122 -23.43 7.14 -15.82
CA ALA A 122 -23.45 7.68 -17.19
C ALA A 122 -24.46 6.95 -18.09
N LEU A 123 -24.69 5.66 -17.81
CA LEU A 123 -25.66 4.83 -18.52
C LEU A 123 -27.03 4.79 -17.81
N GLY A 124 -27.17 5.42 -16.65
CA GLY A 124 -28.35 5.22 -15.79
C GLY A 124 -28.50 3.79 -15.28
N LEU A 125 -27.43 2.98 -15.37
CA LEU A 125 -27.44 1.56 -15.01
C LEU A 125 -27.39 1.39 -13.49
N ASN A 126 -28.44 0.79 -12.91
CA ASN A 126 -28.43 0.29 -11.55
C ASN A 126 -28.85 -1.20 -11.54
N ALA A 127 -27.86 -2.08 -11.58
CA ALA A 127 -28.03 -3.54 -11.49
C ALA A 127 -27.81 -4.02 -10.04
N THR A 128 -28.17 -3.22 -9.04
CA THR A 128 -28.12 -3.57 -7.62
C THR A 128 -29.54 -3.77 -7.03
N PHE A 129 -29.59 -4.35 -5.84
CA PHE A 129 -30.82 -4.35 -5.03
C PHE A 129 -30.84 -3.27 -3.93
N GLY A 130 -29.95 -2.26 -4.05
CA GLY A 130 -29.96 -1.08 -3.20
C GLY A 130 -31.23 -0.24 -3.38
N PRO A 131 -31.65 0.53 -2.35
CA PRO A 131 -32.89 1.28 -2.39
C PRO A 131 -32.81 2.56 -3.24
N GLU A 132 -31.62 3.08 -3.52
CA GLU A 132 -31.38 4.35 -4.17
C GLU A 132 -30.34 4.26 -5.30
N ASN A 133 -30.45 5.17 -6.27
CA ASN A 133 -29.44 5.35 -7.30
C ASN A 133 -28.37 6.33 -6.79
N ALA A 134 -27.11 6.08 -7.18
CA ALA A 134 -26.03 7.05 -7.00
C ALA A 134 -26.25 8.28 -7.89
N GLN A 135 -25.90 9.48 -7.40
CA GLN A 135 -25.87 10.68 -8.24
C GLN A 135 -24.69 10.62 -9.23
N PRO A 136 -24.85 11.16 -10.46
CA PRO A 136 -23.77 11.24 -11.43
C PRO A 136 -22.60 12.10 -10.91
N GLY A 137 -21.37 11.64 -11.16
CA GLY A 137 -20.13 12.32 -10.80
C GLY A 137 -18.94 11.60 -11.40
N SER A 138 -17.74 11.87 -10.88
CA SER A 138 -16.47 11.37 -11.39
C SER A 138 -15.73 10.40 -10.45
N ILE A 139 -16.35 10.00 -9.35
CA ILE A 139 -15.79 9.06 -8.38
C ILE A 139 -16.14 7.63 -8.79
N SER A 140 -15.16 6.75 -8.96
CA SER A 140 -15.37 5.32 -9.10
C SER A 140 -15.13 4.61 -7.75
N PHE A 141 -16.12 3.89 -7.24
CA PHE A 141 -16.09 3.28 -5.92
C PHE A 141 -16.28 1.78 -5.96
N MET A 142 -15.37 1.06 -5.34
CA MET A 142 -15.47 -0.39 -5.13
C MET A 142 -15.57 -0.74 -3.64
N SER A 143 -16.31 -1.79 -3.32
CA SER A 143 -16.43 -2.29 -1.94
C SER A 143 -16.60 -3.80 -1.89
N GLN A 144 -15.86 -4.47 -1.02
CA GLN A 144 -16.11 -5.87 -0.69
C GLN A 144 -17.39 -6.07 0.14
N SER A 145 -17.86 -5.02 0.84
CA SER A 145 -19.10 -5.08 1.62
C SER A 145 -20.29 -4.53 0.84
N GLY A 146 -21.21 -5.40 0.42
CA GLY A 146 -22.44 -4.99 -0.27
C GLY A 146 -23.34 -4.10 0.58
N ALA A 147 -23.50 -4.39 1.88
CA ALA A 147 -24.29 -3.55 2.80
C ALA A 147 -23.66 -2.16 2.97
N PHE A 148 -22.33 -2.07 2.94
CA PHE A 148 -21.63 -0.80 3.02
C PHE A 148 -21.89 0.08 1.79
N VAL A 149 -21.96 -0.50 0.58
CA VAL A 149 -22.30 0.25 -0.65
C VAL A 149 -23.64 0.97 -0.51
N THR A 150 -24.67 0.31 0.04
CA THR A 150 -25.99 0.95 0.20
C THR A 150 -25.96 2.12 1.17
N ALA A 151 -25.22 1.99 2.27
CA ALA A 151 -25.05 3.06 3.25
C ALA A 151 -24.25 4.24 2.67
N VAL A 152 -23.23 3.95 1.86
CA VAL A 152 -22.40 4.96 1.18
C VAL A 152 -23.21 5.75 0.17
N VAL A 153 -24.00 5.10 -0.67
CA VAL A 153 -24.82 5.78 -1.69
C VAL A 153 -25.85 6.73 -1.02
N ASP A 154 -26.54 6.27 0.02
CA ASP A 154 -27.49 7.09 0.79
C ASP A 154 -26.79 8.33 1.42
N TRP A 155 -25.64 8.09 2.07
CA TRP A 155 -24.84 9.13 2.70
C TRP A 155 -24.27 10.14 1.70
N ALA A 156 -23.79 9.68 0.55
CA ALA A 156 -23.19 10.51 -0.50
C ALA A 156 -24.27 11.36 -1.20
N ASN A 157 -25.46 10.80 -1.44
CA ASN A 157 -26.59 11.53 -2.01
C ASN A 157 -27.01 12.71 -1.12
N ASP A 158 -27.01 12.56 0.23
CA ASP A 158 -27.30 13.67 1.18
C ASP A 158 -26.25 14.81 1.11
N ARG A 159 -25.05 14.51 0.56
CA ARG A 159 -23.92 15.45 0.45
C ARG A 159 -23.60 15.90 -0.97
N ASN A 160 -24.43 15.53 -1.93
CA ASN A 160 -24.22 15.80 -3.35
C ASN A 160 -22.87 15.29 -3.88
N LEU A 161 -22.39 14.16 -3.33
CA LEU A 161 -21.20 13.49 -3.83
C LEU A 161 -21.61 12.49 -4.91
N GLY A 162 -21.16 12.74 -6.14
CA GLY A 162 -21.53 11.93 -7.29
C GLY A 162 -20.52 10.82 -7.60
N PHE A 163 -21.04 9.71 -8.15
CA PHE A 163 -20.22 8.59 -8.60
C PHE A 163 -20.30 8.41 -10.11
N ARG A 164 -19.21 7.94 -10.71
CA ARG A 164 -19.16 7.45 -12.08
C ARG A 164 -19.55 5.98 -12.12
N ASN A 165 -18.87 5.18 -11.32
CA ASN A 165 -19.09 3.74 -11.16
C ASN A 165 -19.23 3.38 -9.68
N VAL A 166 -20.06 2.36 -9.38
CA VAL A 166 -20.11 1.72 -8.07
C VAL A 166 -20.15 0.22 -8.26
N VAL A 167 -19.24 -0.50 -7.63
CA VAL A 167 -19.14 -1.96 -7.73
C VAL A 167 -19.08 -2.58 -6.34
N SER A 168 -19.97 -3.57 -6.10
CA SER A 168 -19.81 -4.48 -4.98
C SER A 168 -19.03 -5.70 -5.44
N LEU A 169 -17.80 -5.84 -4.97
CA LEU A 169 -16.88 -6.90 -5.41
C LEU A 169 -17.36 -8.32 -5.03
N GLY A 170 -18.02 -8.46 -3.86
CA GLY A 170 -18.39 -9.76 -3.33
C GLY A 170 -17.16 -10.63 -3.01
N ASN A 171 -17.22 -11.92 -3.39
CA ASN A 171 -16.12 -12.87 -3.13
C ASN A 171 -14.94 -12.75 -4.10
N LYS A 172 -15.02 -11.94 -5.14
CA LYS A 172 -13.94 -11.75 -6.13
C LYS A 172 -13.45 -13.06 -6.77
N ALA A 173 -14.42 -13.87 -7.24
CA ALA A 173 -14.06 -15.19 -7.76
C ALA A 173 -13.33 -15.15 -9.10
N VAL A 174 -13.56 -14.12 -9.93
CA VAL A 174 -12.94 -13.92 -11.24
C VAL A 174 -12.38 -12.51 -11.35
N LEU A 175 -13.25 -11.50 -11.43
CA LEU A 175 -12.79 -10.10 -11.39
C LEU A 175 -12.55 -9.66 -9.95
N ASP A 176 -11.41 -9.01 -9.71
CA ASP A 176 -11.01 -8.50 -8.42
C ASP A 176 -10.71 -6.98 -8.45
N GLU A 177 -10.16 -6.44 -7.39
CA GLU A 177 -9.81 -5.02 -7.26
C GLU A 177 -8.82 -4.53 -8.31
N SER A 178 -7.90 -5.39 -8.76
CA SER A 178 -6.86 -5.02 -9.73
C SER A 178 -7.46 -4.74 -11.10
N ASP A 179 -8.46 -5.55 -11.52
CA ASP A 179 -9.19 -5.37 -12.78
C ASP A 179 -9.92 -4.03 -12.82
N PHE A 180 -10.60 -3.68 -11.71
CA PHE A 180 -11.34 -2.42 -11.62
C PHE A 180 -10.42 -1.21 -11.53
N VAL A 181 -9.29 -1.30 -10.85
CA VAL A 181 -8.28 -0.23 -10.83
C VAL A 181 -7.76 0.02 -12.24
N ALA A 182 -7.38 -1.01 -12.98
CA ALA A 182 -6.88 -0.88 -14.33
C ALA A 182 -7.94 -0.27 -15.28
N GLU A 183 -9.17 -0.81 -15.28
CA GLU A 183 -10.24 -0.32 -16.16
C GLU A 183 -10.66 1.13 -15.86
N TRP A 184 -10.73 1.51 -14.57
CA TRP A 184 -11.12 2.85 -14.19
C TRP A 184 -10.00 3.88 -14.33
N GLY A 185 -8.73 3.45 -14.29
CA GLY A 185 -7.59 4.29 -14.61
C GLY A 185 -7.59 4.72 -16.07
N ASP A 186 -8.13 3.89 -16.97
CA ASP A 186 -8.28 4.19 -18.38
C ASP A 186 -9.55 5.00 -18.71
N ASP A 187 -10.52 5.12 -17.76
CA ASP A 187 -11.75 5.91 -17.97
C ASP A 187 -11.49 7.41 -17.75
N PRO A 188 -11.50 8.25 -18.81
CA PRO A 188 -11.22 9.69 -18.71
C PRO A 188 -12.25 10.48 -17.90
N ASP A 189 -13.38 9.86 -17.55
CA ASP A 189 -14.44 10.46 -16.72
C ASP A 189 -14.34 10.01 -15.24
N THR A 190 -13.30 9.26 -14.86
CA THR A 190 -12.99 8.89 -13.48
C THR A 190 -11.84 9.77 -12.96
N ASP A 191 -12.16 10.69 -12.03
CA ASP A 191 -11.16 11.59 -11.42
C ASP A 191 -10.48 10.96 -10.19
N VAL A 192 -11.13 10.01 -9.52
CA VAL A 192 -10.59 9.32 -8.33
C VAL A 192 -11.20 7.94 -8.16
N ILE A 193 -10.38 6.99 -7.72
CA ILE A 193 -10.80 5.62 -7.39
C ILE A 193 -10.83 5.47 -5.87
N LEU A 194 -11.96 5.05 -5.32
CA LEU A 194 -12.12 4.77 -3.89
C LEU A 194 -12.35 3.28 -3.66
N GLY A 195 -11.68 2.71 -2.65
CA GLY A 195 -11.81 1.31 -2.29
C GLY A 195 -12.10 1.07 -0.79
N TYR A 196 -13.05 0.18 -0.51
CA TYR A 196 -13.18 -0.45 0.80
C TYR A 196 -12.82 -1.94 0.65
N LEU A 197 -11.65 -2.31 1.18
CA LEU A 197 -11.07 -3.64 1.01
C LEU A 197 -10.90 -4.35 2.37
N GLU A 198 -11.28 -5.61 2.42
CA GLU A 198 -11.05 -6.51 3.56
C GLU A 198 -9.80 -7.37 3.33
N ASP A 199 -9.55 -7.74 2.09
CA ASP A 199 -8.36 -8.44 1.61
C ASP A 199 -8.06 -8.05 0.15
N VAL A 200 -6.91 -8.49 -0.37
CA VAL A 200 -6.52 -8.40 -1.79
C VAL A 200 -6.30 -9.82 -2.30
N VAL A 201 -6.75 -10.14 -3.52
CA VAL A 201 -6.65 -11.51 -4.07
C VAL A 201 -5.22 -11.84 -4.47
N ASP A 202 -4.61 -10.99 -5.29
CA ASP A 202 -3.20 -11.06 -5.69
C ASP A 202 -2.53 -9.70 -5.41
N GLY A 203 -1.78 -9.65 -4.30
CA GLY A 203 -1.14 -8.41 -3.86
C GLY A 203 -0.13 -7.86 -4.87
N ARG A 204 0.56 -8.72 -5.63
CA ARG A 204 1.51 -8.27 -6.65
C ARG A 204 0.81 -7.71 -7.88
N ALA A 205 -0.22 -8.37 -8.35
CA ALA A 205 -1.03 -7.86 -9.45
C ALA A 205 -1.67 -6.52 -9.08
N PHE A 206 -2.18 -6.39 -7.85
CA PHE A 206 -2.73 -5.14 -7.35
C PHE A 206 -1.69 -4.01 -7.32
N VAL A 207 -0.50 -4.25 -6.76
CA VAL A 207 0.59 -3.25 -6.73
C VAL A 207 0.97 -2.82 -8.14
N GLN A 208 1.05 -3.75 -9.10
CA GLN A 208 1.37 -3.43 -10.48
C GLN A 208 0.28 -2.58 -11.13
N SER A 209 -0.99 -3.01 -11.08
CA SER A 209 -2.12 -2.25 -11.64
C SER A 209 -2.26 -0.87 -11.01
N ALA A 210 -2.12 -0.78 -9.69
CA ALA A 210 -2.21 0.49 -8.99
C ALA A 210 -1.07 1.45 -9.35
N ARG A 211 0.17 0.98 -9.53
CA ARG A 211 1.31 1.79 -9.98
C ARG A 211 1.10 2.37 -11.38
N GLU A 212 0.54 1.58 -12.29
CA GLU A 212 0.26 2.04 -13.65
C GLU A 212 -0.78 3.16 -13.69
N VAL A 213 -1.68 3.18 -12.70
CA VAL A 213 -2.82 4.12 -12.64
C VAL A 213 -2.55 5.31 -11.73
N SER A 214 -1.87 5.12 -10.59
CA SER A 214 -1.74 6.12 -9.53
C SER A 214 -1.00 7.40 -9.92
N SER A 215 -0.21 7.38 -11.01
CA SER A 215 0.45 8.58 -11.54
C SER A 215 -0.55 9.58 -12.15
N ASP A 216 -1.65 9.10 -12.72
CA ASP A 216 -2.64 9.90 -13.45
C ASP A 216 -3.98 9.99 -12.73
N THR A 217 -4.40 8.92 -12.01
CA THR A 217 -5.67 8.85 -11.28
C THR A 217 -5.41 8.47 -9.83
N PRO A 218 -5.76 9.32 -8.84
CA PRO A 218 -5.57 9.03 -7.43
C PRO A 218 -6.42 7.83 -6.98
N ILE A 219 -5.81 6.97 -6.16
CA ILE A 219 -6.47 5.81 -5.57
C ILE A 219 -6.44 5.97 -4.05
N VAL A 220 -7.61 5.92 -3.42
CA VAL A 220 -7.74 6.02 -1.94
C VAL A 220 -8.41 4.77 -1.40
N VAL A 221 -7.81 4.13 -0.40
CA VAL A 221 -8.30 2.85 0.13
C VAL A 221 -8.43 2.87 1.65
N VAL A 222 -9.58 2.41 2.14
CA VAL A 222 -9.74 1.92 3.52
C VAL A 222 -9.49 0.41 3.52
N LYS A 223 -8.43 -0.03 4.19
CA LYS A 223 -8.18 -1.44 4.46
C LYS A 223 -8.69 -1.79 5.85
N SER A 224 -9.69 -2.66 5.93
CA SER A 224 -10.19 -3.17 7.20
C SER A 224 -9.41 -4.41 7.68
N GLY A 225 -9.51 -4.75 8.95
CA GLY A 225 -8.81 -5.92 9.52
C GLY A 225 -7.35 -5.65 9.89
N ARG A 226 -6.98 -4.41 10.25
CA ARG A 226 -5.61 -4.00 10.60
C ARG A 226 -5.06 -4.65 11.87
N THR A 227 -5.90 -4.82 12.86
CA THR A 227 -5.49 -5.42 14.14
C THR A 227 -5.64 -6.94 14.09
N GLU A 228 -4.91 -7.68 14.93
CA GLU A 228 -5.05 -9.14 15.06
C GLU A 228 -6.52 -9.58 15.25
N ALA A 229 -7.26 -8.87 16.09
CA ALA A 229 -8.69 -9.10 16.29
C ALA A 229 -9.52 -8.79 15.04
N GLY A 230 -9.19 -7.72 14.32
CA GLY A 230 -9.82 -7.31 13.07
C GLY A 230 -9.52 -8.30 11.94
N ALA A 231 -8.26 -8.74 11.79
CA ALA A 231 -7.84 -9.74 10.81
C ALA A 231 -8.56 -11.08 11.03
N SER A 232 -8.69 -11.52 12.29
CA SER A 232 -9.46 -12.73 12.64
C SER A 232 -10.95 -12.60 12.29
N ALA A 233 -11.54 -11.42 12.48
CA ALA A 233 -12.92 -11.15 12.10
C ALA A 233 -13.11 -11.13 10.57
N ALA A 234 -12.21 -10.47 9.83
CA ALA A 234 -12.22 -10.43 8.37
C ALA A 234 -12.06 -11.85 7.78
N ALA A 235 -11.07 -12.63 8.23
CA ALA A 235 -10.86 -14.01 7.80
C ALA A 235 -12.08 -14.91 8.06
N SER A 236 -12.81 -14.69 9.16
CA SER A 236 -14.05 -15.40 9.45
C SER A 236 -15.20 -15.01 8.53
N HIS A 237 -15.17 -13.77 7.99
CA HIS A 237 -16.19 -13.24 7.12
C HIS A 237 -15.94 -13.60 5.64
N THR A 238 -14.70 -13.46 5.17
CA THR A 238 -14.32 -13.69 3.77
C THR A 238 -13.87 -15.13 3.50
N GLY A 239 -13.40 -15.85 4.52
CA GLY A 239 -12.77 -17.18 4.38
C GLY A 239 -11.34 -17.12 3.83
N ALA A 240 -10.76 -15.93 3.63
CA ALA A 240 -9.42 -15.72 3.12
C ALA A 240 -8.38 -15.62 4.25
N ILE A 241 -7.12 -15.96 3.93
CA ILE A 241 -5.96 -15.69 4.80
C ILE A 241 -5.51 -14.26 4.52
N ALA A 242 -5.60 -13.38 5.51
CA ALA A 242 -5.12 -12.00 5.37
C ALA A 242 -3.58 -11.95 5.43
N GLY A 243 -2.98 -11.11 4.61
CA GLY A 243 -1.58 -10.71 4.74
C GLY A 243 -1.32 -9.88 6.00
N SER A 244 -0.05 -9.67 6.32
CA SER A 244 0.33 -8.87 7.49
C SER A 244 0.00 -7.38 7.29
N GLU A 245 -0.16 -6.63 8.37
CA GLU A 245 -0.42 -5.19 8.32
C GLU A 245 0.74 -4.44 7.66
N GLU A 246 1.97 -4.83 7.98
CA GLU A 246 3.19 -4.28 7.39
C GLU A 246 3.26 -4.52 5.88
N ALA A 247 2.78 -5.70 5.41
CA ALA A 247 2.71 -6.01 3.99
C ALA A 247 1.73 -5.10 3.25
N TYR A 248 0.57 -4.85 3.84
CA TYR A 248 -0.41 -3.91 3.26
C TYR A 248 0.11 -2.49 3.23
N GLU A 249 0.74 -2.02 4.31
CA GLU A 249 1.30 -0.67 4.38
C GLU A 249 2.35 -0.47 3.30
N ALA A 250 3.33 -1.37 3.23
CA ALA A 250 4.38 -1.34 2.22
C ALA A 250 3.82 -1.42 0.79
N ALA A 251 2.88 -2.33 0.54
CA ALA A 251 2.30 -2.53 -0.79
C ALA A 251 1.50 -1.33 -1.28
N LEU A 252 0.68 -0.72 -0.42
CA LEU A 252 -0.14 0.44 -0.77
C LEU A 252 0.73 1.69 -1.00
N ASP A 253 1.72 1.95 -0.14
CA ASP A 253 2.68 3.05 -0.34
C ASP A 253 3.47 2.88 -1.64
N GLN A 254 4.03 1.70 -1.85
CA GLN A 254 4.80 1.35 -3.05
C GLN A 254 3.95 1.44 -4.33
N ALA A 255 2.64 1.19 -4.23
CA ALA A 255 1.69 1.32 -5.33
C ALA A 255 1.22 2.77 -5.56
N GLY A 256 1.61 3.72 -4.72
CA GLY A 256 1.11 5.10 -4.77
C GLY A 256 -0.38 5.21 -4.40
N VAL A 257 -0.85 4.36 -3.52
CA VAL A 257 -2.24 4.33 -3.03
C VAL A 257 -2.33 5.05 -1.71
N LEU A 258 -3.16 6.08 -1.65
CA LEU A 258 -3.47 6.81 -0.42
C LEU A 258 -4.28 5.92 0.53
N ARG A 259 -3.67 5.53 1.65
CA ARG A 259 -4.34 4.73 2.65
C ARG A 259 -4.97 5.58 3.73
N VAL A 260 -6.23 5.32 4.04
CA VAL A 260 -6.97 6.02 5.11
C VAL A 260 -7.55 5.05 6.13
N GLU A 261 -7.72 5.53 7.37
CA GLU A 261 -8.19 4.69 8.47
C GLU A 261 -9.71 4.70 8.64
N THR A 262 -10.37 5.77 8.21
CA THR A 262 -11.81 5.94 8.43
C THR A 262 -12.56 6.12 7.11
N VAL A 263 -13.82 5.70 7.13
CA VAL A 263 -14.76 5.94 6.02
C VAL A 263 -14.93 7.43 5.74
N GLN A 264 -14.84 8.25 6.79
CA GLN A 264 -14.98 9.69 6.64
C GLN A 264 -13.79 10.27 5.84
N ASP A 265 -12.57 9.83 6.16
CA ASP A 265 -11.36 10.27 5.43
C ASP A 265 -11.39 9.77 3.98
N LEU A 266 -11.89 8.53 3.72
CA LEU A 266 -12.05 8.01 2.37
C LEU A 266 -12.83 8.96 1.46
N PHE A 267 -13.97 9.47 1.94
CA PHE A 267 -14.80 10.37 1.16
C PHE A 267 -14.35 11.83 1.21
N ASP A 268 -13.70 12.26 2.29
CA ASP A 268 -13.08 13.58 2.35
C ASP A 268 -11.95 13.70 1.32
N PHE A 269 -11.08 12.69 1.24
CA PHE A 269 -10.00 12.62 0.25
C PHE A 269 -10.58 12.46 -1.17
N GLY A 270 -11.56 11.58 -1.35
CA GLY A 270 -12.25 11.45 -2.62
C GLY A 270 -12.86 12.76 -3.13
N SER A 271 -13.48 13.54 -2.24
CA SER A 271 -14.11 14.81 -2.61
C SER A 271 -13.08 15.87 -3.02
N ILE A 272 -11.96 15.97 -2.30
CA ILE A 272 -10.96 17.00 -2.59
C ILE A 272 -10.13 16.63 -3.82
N LEU A 273 -9.77 15.36 -3.98
CA LEU A 273 -9.00 14.86 -5.12
C LEU A 273 -9.78 14.94 -6.44
N ALA A 274 -11.11 14.72 -6.39
CA ALA A 274 -11.97 14.87 -7.57
C ALA A 274 -12.29 16.33 -7.94
N GLY A 275 -12.20 17.25 -6.97
CA GLY A 275 -12.72 18.61 -7.15
C GLY A 275 -11.68 19.72 -7.18
N GLN A 276 -10.45 19.48 -6.72
CA GLN A 276 -9.47 20.53 -6.53
C GLN A 276 -8.16 20.28 -7.27
N PRO A 277 -7.48 21.34 -7.76
CA PRO A 277 -6.16 21.21 -8.38
C PRO A 277 -5.12 20.80 -7.34
N LEU A 278 -3.99 20.23 -7.80
CA LEU A 278 -2.88 19.88 -6.92
C LEU A 278 -2.10 21.13 -6.49
N PRO A 279 -1.70 21.25 -5.23
CA PRO A 279 -0.94 22.38 -4.75
C PRO A 279 0.48 22.38 -5.34
N GLU A 280 0.95 23.52 -5.82
CA GLU A 280 2.34 23.64 -6.30
C GLU A 280 3.36 23.68 -5.15
N ARG A 281 2.93 24.03 -3.93
CA ARG A 281 3.74 24.25 -2.72
C ARG A 281 3.00 23.79 -1.48
N ASP A 282 3.72 23.58 -0.38
CA ASP A 282 3.19 23.06 0.89
C ASP A 282 2.64 24.16 1.80
N GLY A 283 2.77 25.44 1.40
CA GLY A 283 2.33 26.58 2.20
C GLY A 283 0.82 26.77 2.19
N VAL A 284 0.19 26.68 3.35
CA VAL A 284 -1.27 26.90 3.53
C VAL A 284 -1.53 28.28 4.11
N ALA A 285 -2.43 29.04 3.50
CA ALA A 285 -2.99 30.27 4.06
C ALA A 285 -4.31 29.96 4.79
N ILE A 286 -4.51 30.53 5.97
CA ILE A 286 -5.72 30.43 6.77
C ILE A 286 -6.36 31.80 6.85
N VAL A 287 -7.58 31.95 6.32
CA VAL A 287 -8.39 33.18 6.42
C VAL A 287 -9.61 32.89 7.28
N THR A 288 -9.75 33.63 8.39
CA THR A 288 -10.79 33.37 9.38
C THR A 288 -11.37 34.66 10.02
N ASN A 289 -12.65 34.62 10.41
CA ASN A 289 -13.25 35.65 11.28
C ASN A 289 -13.30 35.23 12.76
N ALA A 290 -12.58 34.12 13.12
CA ALA A 290 -12.66 33.56 14.47
C ALA A 290 -11.28 33.00 14.91
N GLY A 291 -10.66 33.64 15.88
CA GLY A 291 -9.31 33.28 16.33
C GLY A 291 -9.20 31.88 16.90
N GLY A 292 -10.18 31.39 17.68
CA GLY A 292 -10.14 30.04 18.27
C GLY A 292 -10.05 28.92 17.23
N PRO A 293 -10.98 28.82 16.29
CA PRO A 293 -10.89 27.87 15.17
C PRO A 293 -9.64 28.06 14.29
N GLY A 294 -9.19 29.31 14.10
CA GLY A 294 -7.93 29.59 13.40
C GLY A 294 -6.71 28.93 14.07
N VAL A 295 -6.64 28.96 15.41
CA VAL A 295 -5.58 28.25 16.17
C VAL A 295 -5.69 26.74 15.98
N MET A 296 -6.90 26.16 16.04
CA MET A 296 -7.10 24.73 15.80
C MET A 296 -6.64 24.31 14.39
N THR A 297 -6.88 25.16 13.39
CA THR A 297 -6.40 24.92 12.02
C THR A 297 -4.87 24.96 11.96
N THR A 298 -4.26 25.90 12.70
CA THR A 298 -2.80 26.01 12.80
C THR A 298 -2.17 24.77 13.43
N ASP A 299 -2.77 24.26 14.52
CA ASP A 299 -2.34 23.02 15.16
C ASP A 299 -2.41 21.84 14.16
N ALA A 300 -3.52 21.75 13.43
CA ALA A 300 -3.69 20.69 12.42
C ALA A 300 -2.65 20.77 11.27
N VAL A 301 -2.25 21.98 10.85
CA VAL A 301 -1.14 22.17 9.89
C VAL A 301 0.18 21.71 10.50
N GLY A 302 0.40 21.98 11.79
CA GLY A 302 1.60 21.52 12.50
C GLY A 302 1.69 19.99 12.68
N ASP A 303 0.56 19.29 12.64
CA ASP A 303 0.44 17.83 12.72
C ASP A 303 0.46 17.14 11.33
N SER A 304 0.62 17.91 10.24
CA SER A 304 0.66 17.43 8.85
C SER A 304 2.02 17.75 8.19
N ASP A 305 2.23 17.26 6.98
CA ASP A 305 3.41 17.60 6.16
C ASP A 305 3.27 18.95 5.42
N LEU A 306 2.14 19.63 5.58
CA LEU A 306 1.94 20.99 5.13
C LEU A 306 2.67 21.98 6.06
N SER A 307 2.81 23.21 5.60
CA SER A 307 3.39 24.30 6.40
C SER A 307 2.50 25.54 6.38
N LEU A 308 2.53 26.36 7.44
CA LEU A 308 1.93 27.69 7.37
C LEU A 308 2.69 28.55 6.37
N ALA A 309 1.99 29.08 5.36
CA ALA A 309 2.59 29.99 4.40
C ALA A 309 3.17 31.23 5.10
N SER A 310 4.44 31.51 4.89
CA SER A 310 5.08 32.79 5.30
C SER A 310 4.84 33.82 4.22
N PHE A 311 3.95 34.75 4.45
CA PHE A 311 3.63 35.80 3.49
C PHE A 311 4.82 36.71 3.19
N THR A 312 4.90 37.20 1.96
CA THR A 312 5.88 38.22 1.57
C THR A 312 5.60 39.56 2.25
N ASP A 313 6.61 40.43 2.37
CA ASP A 313 6.45 41.78 2.94
C ASP A 313 5.36 42.57 2.16
N GLU A 314 5.30 42.40 0.82
CA GLU A 314 4.30 43.06 -0.02
C GLU A 314 2.88 42.58 0.31
N THR A 315 2.70 41.30 0.54
CA THR A 315 1.40 40.71 0.95
C THR A 315 0.97 41.23 2.32
N VAL A 316 1.91 41.27 3.27
CA VAL A 316 1.64 41.85 4.61
C VAL A 316 1.27 43.32 4.53
N GLU A 317 1.92 44.14 3.68
CA GLU A 317 1.56 45.54 3.45
C GLU A 317 0.14 45.63 2.83
N ARG A 318 -0.21 44.81 1.86
CA ARG A 318 -1.58 44.74 1.30
C ARG A 318 -2.61 44.42 2.36
N PHE A 319 -2.35 43.46 3.24
CA PHE A 319 -3.25 43.15 4.36
C PHE A 319 -3.41 44.32 5.33
N GLN A 320 -2.32 45.04 5.65
CA GLN A 320 -2.36 46.21 6.53
C GLN A 320 -3.20 47.33 5.93
N ASP A 321 -3.15 47.51 4.62
CA ASP A 321 -3.95 48.53 3.92
C ASP A 321 -5.44 48.16 3.79
N ALA A 322 -5.72 46.87 3.64
CA ALA A 322 -7.09 46.35 3.39
C ALA A 322 -7.87 46.05 4.67
N LEU A 323 -7.21 45.59 5.71
CA LEU A 323 -7.87 45.09 6.93
C LEU A 323 -7.92 46.12 8.06
N PRO A 324 -8.89 46.00 8.99
CA PRO A 324 -8.91 46.82 10.19
C PRO A 324 -7.62 46.69 11.02
N GLY A 325 -7.23 47.75 11.73
CA GLY A 325 -6.00 47.77 12.51
C GLY A 325 -5.94 46.76 13.66
N GLU A 326 -7.08 46.17 14.04
CA GLU A 326 -7.22 45.13 15.04
C GLU A 326 -7.06 43.71 14.43
N ALA A 327 -7.06 43.57 13.09
CA ALA A 327 -6.91 42.30 12.39
C ALA A 327 -5.50 41.76 12.54
N ASN A 328 -5.38 40.41 12.55
CA ASN A 328 -4.08 39.78 12.39
C ASN A 328 -3.74 39.63 10.91
N VAL A 329 -2.69 40.28 10.46
CA VAL A 329 -2.21 40.30 9.07
C VAL A 329 -1.19 39.20 8.76
N TYR A 330 -0.86 38.39 9.75
CA TYR A 330 0.00 37.22 9.60
C TYR A 330 -0.84 35.95 9.57
N ASN A 331 -0.26 34.87 9.11
CA ASN A 331 -0.96 33.58 9.04
C ASN A 331 -1.08 32.92 10.44
N PRO A 332 -2.28 32.57 10.92
CA PRO A 332 -3.59 32.75 10.30
C PRO A 332 -4.04 34.22 10.23
N VAL A 333 -4.63 34.62 9.10
CA VAL A 333 -5.21 35.95 8.90
C VAL A 333 -6.54 36.03 9.60
N ASP A 334 -6.60 36.65 10.79
CA ASP A 334 -7.86 36.87 11.53
C ASP A 334 -8.44 38.23 11.16
N ILE A 335 -9.53 38.19 10.35
CA ILE A 335 -10.18 39.37 9.81
C ILE A 335 -11.30 39.93 10.73
N ILE A 336 -11.36 39.45 11.97
CA ILE A 336 -12.26 39.88 13.05
C ILE A 336 -13.73 39.42 12.84
N GLY A 337 -14.40 39.13 13.97
CA GLY A 337 -15.72 38.52 14.04
C GLY A 337 -16.87 39.31 13.40
N ASP A 338 -16.73 40.59 13.11
CA ASP A 338 -17.76 41.42 12.43
C ASP A 338 -17.56 41.46 10.89
N ALA A 339 -16.62 40.65 10.35
CA ALA A 339 -16.27 40.68 8.95
C ALA A 339 -17.49 40.41 8.03
N PRO A 340 -17.80 41.32 7.09
CA PRO A 340 -18.72 41.06 6.00
C PRO A 340 -18.04 40.23 4.91
N VAL A 341 -18.80 39.82 3.89
CA VAL A 341 -18.30 38.99 2.78
C VAL A 341 -17.11 39.66 2.04
N GLU A 342 -17.23 40.96 1.79
CA GLU A 342 -16.22 41.73 1.04
C GLU A 342 -14.84 41.71 1.73
N ARG A 343 -14.80 41.59 3.07
CA ARG A 343 -13.55 41.49 3.82
C ARG A 343 -12.92 40.08 3.69
N PHE A 344 -13.76 39.04 3.64
CA PHE A 344 -13.28 37.69 3.31
C PHE A 344 -12.73 37.59 1.88
N GLU A 345 -13.49 38.15 0.94
CA GLU A 345 -13.09 38.19 -0.48
C GLU A 345 -11.75 38.90 -0.67
N GLU A 346 -11.58 40.11 -0.11
CA GLU A 346 -10.33 40.86 -0.19
C GLU A 346 -9.17 40.15 0.51
N ALA A 347 -9.41 39.57 1.70
CA ALA A 347 -8.37 38.81 2.41
C ALA A 347 -7.96 37.53 1.68
N LEU A 348 -8.90 36.82 1.11
CA LEU A 348 -8.62 35.59 0.36
C LEU A 348 -7.89 35.89 -0.97
N ASP A 349 -8.30 36.96 -1.68
CA ASP A 349 -7.63 37.45 -2.88
C ASP A 349 -6.14 37.78 -2.59
N ILE A 350 -5.88 38.53 -1.52
CA ILE A 350 -4.52 38.88 -1.11
C ILE A 350 -3.71 37.63 -0.75
N ALA A 351 -4.33 36.66 -0.02
CA ALA A 351 -3.66 35.44 0.37
C ALA A 351 -3.32 34.55 -0.81
N LEU A 352 -4.29 34.33 -1.71
CA LEU A 352 -4.10 33.49 -2.90
C LEU A 352 -3.12 34.07 -3.92
N ALA A 353 -2.95 35.40 -3.93
CA ALA A 353 -1.96 36.06 -4.79
C ALA A 353 -0.50 35.89 -4.31
N ASP A 354 -0.29 35.52 -3.03
CA ASP A 354 1.07 35.37 -2.48
C ASP A 354 1.79 34.17 -3.10
N PRO A 355 3.06 34.33 -3.55
CA PRO A 355 3.82 33.27 -4.20
C PRO A 355 4.17 32.09 -3.27
N ASN A 356 4.09 32.26 -1.93
CA ASN A 356 4.38 31.20 -0.97
C ASN A 356 3.14 30.38 -0.59
N VAL A 357 1.97 30.77 -1.05
CA VAL A 357 0.70 30.07 -0.78
C VAL A 357 0.46 29.01 -1.85
N GLY A 358 0.39 27.75 -1.46
CA GLY A 358 0.01 26.62 -2.32
C GLY A 358 -1.46 26.23 -2.18
N ALA A 359 -2.06 26.49 -1.00
CA ALA A 359 -3.46 26.15 -0.70
C ALA A 359 -4.04 27.13 0.32
N ALA A 360 -5.37 27.16 0.44
CA ALA A 360 -6.04 27.99 1.46
C ALA A 360 -7.13 27.25 2.23
N VAL A 361 -7.27 27.57 3.52
CA VAL A 361 -8.44 27.24 4.34
C VAL A 361 -9.24 28.50 4.60
N VAL A 362 -10.48 28.50 4.13
CA VAL A 362 -11.45 29.55 4.45
C VAL A 362 -12.32 29.09 5.61
N LEU A 363 -12.17 29.75 6.76
CA LEU A 363 -12.86 29.37 7.98
C LEU A 363 -13.79 30.49 8.45
N ALA A 364 -15.09 30.21 8.46
CA ALA A 364 -16.11 31.22 8.84
C ALA A 364 -17.01 30.72 9.95
N CYS A 365 -17.13 31.54 11.01
CA CYS A 365 -18.15 31.38 12.03
C CYS A 365 -19.36 32.31 11.72
N PRO A 366 -20.61 31.88 12.01
CA PRO A 366 -21.80 32.66 11.69
C PRO A 366 -21.86 33.93 12.50
N THR A 367 -22.12 35.04 11.83
CA THR A 367 -22.35 36.36 12.44
C THR A 367 -23.56 37.01 11.82
N ALA A 368 -24.04 38.12 12.43
CA ALA A 368 -25.18 38.83 11.90
C ALA A 368 -24.91 39.57 10.57
N THR A 369 -23.65 39.76 10.22
CA THR A 369 -23.20 40.55 9.06
C THR A 369 -22.72 39.66 7.90
N LEU A 370 -22.58 38.36 8.11
CA LEU A 370 -22.03 37.42 7.11
C LEU A 370 -23.14 36.60 6.45
N SER A 371 -23.25 36.69 5.11
CA SER A 371 -24.01 35.74 4.29
C SER A 371 -23.11 34.63 3.82
N TYR A 372 -23.42 33.40 4.23
CA TYR A 372 -22.64 32.21 3.79
C TYR A 372 -22.78 31.93 2.30
N GLU A 373 -23.96 32.19 1.70
CA GLU A 373 -24.17 31.99 0.27
C GLU A 373 -23.31 32.96 -0.55
N ALA A 374 -23.24 34.23 -0.15
CA ALA A 374 -22.38 35.20 -0.82
C ALA A 374 -20.89 34.92 -0.60
N LEU A 375 -20.51 34.40 0.59
CA LEU A 375 -19.16 33.95 0.83
C LEU A 375 -18.79 32.74 -0.06
N ALA A 376 -19.71 31.79 -0.22
CA ALA A 376 -19.49 30.64 -1.09
C ALA A 376 -19.26 31.08 -2.56
N ASP A 377 -20.09 32.02 -3.06
CA ASP A 377 -19.93 32.57 -4.42
C ASP A 377 -18.55 33.25 -4.57
N ALA A 378 -18.09 34.06 -3.60
CA ALA A 378 -16.75 34.67 -3.63
C ALA A 378 -15.61 33.67 -3.57
N VAL A 379 -15.74 32.61 -2.76
CA VAL A 379 -14.71 31.54 -2.70
C VAL A 379 -14.62 30.77 -4.02
N VAL A 380 -15.74 30.46 -4.66
CA VAL A 380 -15.79 29.81 -5.98
C VAL A 380 -15.09 30.67 -7.04
N ASP A 381 -15.42 31.95 -7.10
CA ASP A 381 -14.84 32.87 -8.09
C ASP A 381 -13.32 33.00 -7.91
N LEU A 382 -12.84 33.17 -6.68
CA LEU A 382 -11.41 33.30 -6.38
C LEU A 382 -10.64 32.00 -6.59
N GLN A 383 -11.22 30.84 -6.20
CA GLN A 383 -10.58 29.56 -6.45
C GLN A 383 -10.39 29.33 -7.98
N ALA A 384 -11.39 29.64 -8.78
CA ALA A 384 -11.29 29.52 -10.24
C ALA A 384 -10.31 30.53 -10.85
N GLU A 385 -10.14 31.73 -10.26
CA GLU A 385 -9.19 32.75 -10.75
C GLU A 385 -7.73 32.35 -10.51
N TYR A 386 -7.43 31.82 -9.30
CA TYR A 386 -6.05 31.50 -8.90
C TYR A 386 -5.63 30.07 -9.21
N ASP A 387 -6.58 29.18 -9.51
CA ASP A 387 -6.35 27.75 -9.76
C ASP A 387 -5.51 27.09 -8.63
N ARG A 388 -5.87 27.43 -7.37
CA ARG A 388 -5.23 26.88 -6.16
C ARG A 388 -6.27 26.17 -5.31
N PRO A 389 -5.92 25.06 -4.65
CA PRO A 389 -6.87 24.32 -3.84
C PRO A 389 -7.34 25.14 -2.63
N VAL A 390 -8.65 25.10 -2.42
CA VAL A 390 -9.33 25.75 -1.29
C VAL A 390 -10.20 24.73 -0.56
N ALA A 391 -10.03 24.64 0.76
CA ALA A 391 -10.92 23.89 1.62
C ALA A 391 -11.74 24.86 2.47
N ALA A 392 -13.07 24.69 2.50
CA ALA A 392 -13.96 25.57 3.22
C ALA A 392 -14.44 24.96 4.54
N THR A 393 -14.38 25.73 5.63
CA THR A 393 -14.92 25.36 6.95
C THR A 393 -15.96 26.37 7.37
N LEU A 394 -17.22 26.17 6.90
CA LEU A 394 -18.33 26.99 7.29
C LEU A 394 -18.99 26.42 8.57
N MET A 395 -18.58 26.96 9.72
CA MET A 395 -19.04 26.48 11.02
C MET A 395 -20.50 26.88 11.25
N GLY A 396 -21.39 25.89 11.17
CA GLY A 396 -22.82 26.10 11.32
C GLY A 396 -23.60 24.82 11.00
N GLY A 397 -24.89 24.88 11.21
CA GLY A 397 -25.81 23.80 10.86
C GLY A 397 -26.63 24.17 9.61
N SER A 398 -27.94 24.40 9.81
CA SER A 398 -28.84 24.75 8.71
C SER A 398 -28.50 26.07 7.99
N SER A 399 -27.79 26.98 8.66
CA SER A 399 -27.35 28.25 8.07
C SER A 399 -26.23 28.12 7.04
N ALA A 400 -25.47 27.01 7.06
CA ALA A 400 -24.40 26.78 6.12
C ALA A 400 -24.80 25.83 4.96
N ARG A 401 -25.99 25.23 5.01
CA ARG A 401 -26.42 24.18 4.09
C ARG A 401 -26.36 24.61 2.63
N ASP A 402 -27.02 25.68 2.26
CA ASP A 402 -27.15 26.15 0.88
C ASP A 402 -25.76 26.61 0.34
N ALA A 403 -24.93 27.19 1.22
CA ALA A 403 -23.56 27.57 0.88
C ALA A 403 -22.65 26.33 0.67
N ASN A 404 -22.74 25.31 1.55
CA ASN A 404 -22.03 24.08 1.40
C ASN A 404 -22.40 23.34 0.09
N GLU A 405 -23.69 23.35 -0.26
CA GLU A 405 -24.16 22.78 -1.53
C GLU A 405 -23.56 23.51 -2.75
N ARG A 406 -23.51 24.85 -2.72
CA ARG A 406 -22.86 25.63 -3.81
C ARG A 406 -21.36 25.35 -3.94
N LEU A 407 -20.64 25.30 -2.82
CA LEU A 407 -19.22 24.98 -2.79
C LEU A 407 -18.97 23.56 -3.33
N SER A 408 -19.76 22.58 -2.87
CA SER A 408 -19.66 21.19 -3.34
C SER A 408 -19.94 21.06 -4.83
N GLN A 409 -20.94 21.76 -5.37
CA GLN A 409 -21.23 21.79 -6.83
C GLN A 409 -20.11 22.40 -7.66
N ALA A 410 -19.30 23.28 -7.06
CA ALA A 410 -18.09 23.85 -7.67
C ALA A 410 -16.82 23.04 -7.40
N GLY A 411 -16.92 21.83 -6.81
CA GLY A 411 -15.79 20.99 -6.47
C GLY A 411 -14.97 21.45 -5.26
N ILE A 412 -15.49 22.41 -4.46
CA ILE A 412 -14.84 22.88 -3.24
C ILE A 412 -15.40 22.12 -2.04
N PRO A 413 -14.61 21.24 -1.40
CA PRO A 413 -15.09 20.44 -0.27
C PRO A 413 -15.31 21.29 0.98
N THR A 414 -16.33 20.91 1.76
CA THR A 414 -16.71 21.64 2.97
C THR A 414 -16.63 20.75 4.20
N TYR A 415 -16.10 21.31 5.27
CA TYR A 415 -15.87 20.61 6.53
C TYR A 415 -16.43 21.41 7.70
N PHE A 416 -16.91 20.71 8.73
CA PHE A 416 -17.23 21.37 10.00
C PHE A 416 -15.99 21.47 10.90
N ASP A 417 -15.15 20.44 10.87
CA ASP A 417 -13.90 20.37 11.64
C ASP A 417 -12.72 20.83 10.77
N PRO A 418 -11.98 21.89 11.16
CA PRO A 418 -10.85 22.39 10.40
C PRO A 418 -9.69 21.40 10.26
N ALA A 419 -9.52 20.47 11.21
CA ALA A 419 -8.50 19.43 11.09
C ALA A 419 -8.75 18.51 9.89
N ARG A 420 -10.02 18.24 9.54
CA ARG A 420 -10.37 17.48 8.34
C ARG A 420 -10.04 18.25 7.06
N ALA A 421 -10.28 19.57 7.05
CA ALA A 421 -9.90 20.42 5.92
C ALA A 421 -8.40 20.37 5.64
N VAL A 422 -7.58 20.46 6.69
CA VAL A 422 -6.12 20.37 6.58
C VAL A 422 -5.68 18.99 6.10
N ARG A 423 -6.19 17.88 6.67
CA ARG A 423 -5.87 16.52 6.22
C ARG A 423 -6.22 16.30 4.74
N SER A 424 -7.35 16.85 4.29
CA SER A 424 -7.72 16.75 2.87
C SER A 424 -6.79 17.55 1.95
N LEU A 425 -6.31 18.73 2.39
CA LEU A 425 -5.27 19.47 1.64
C LEU A 425 -3.93 18.73 1.64
N ASP A 426 -3.60 18.05 2.74
CA ASP A 426 -2.40 17.21 2.83
C ASP A 426 -2.47 16.00 1.88
N ALA A 427 -3.65 15.40 1.72
CA ALA A 427 -3.86 14.36 0.72
C ALA A 427 -3.60 14.83 -0.72
N LEU A 428 -3.93 16.09 -1.06
CA LEU A 428 -3.57 16.67 -2.36
C LEU A 428 -2.05 16.83 -2.51
N ARG A 429 -1.34 17.22 -1.44
CA ARG A 429 0.12 17.31 -1.43
C ARG A 429 0.74 15.92 -1.62
N GLU A 430 0.27 14.94 -0.84
CA GLU A 430 0.74 13.56 -0.92
C GLU A 430 0.52 13.00 -2.33
N TYR A 431 -0.67 13.16 -2.90
CA TYR A 431 -0.94 12.73 -4.26
C TYR A 431 -0.10 13.49 -5.31
N ARG A 432 0.16 14.79 -5.14
CA ARG A 432 1.10 15.52 -5.99
C ARG A 432 2.47 14.84 -6.01
N ASP A 433 2.96 14.41 -4.86
CA ASP A 433 4.27 13.76 -4.76
C ASP A 433 4.23 12.35 -5.39
N ILE A 434 3.15 11.59 -5.20
CA ILE A 434 2.89 10.31 -5.89
C ILE A 434 2.88 10.51 -7.41
N SER A 435 2.13 11.48 -7.92
CA SER A 435 2.00 11.74 -9.37
C SER A 435 3.31 12.16 -10.05
N ARG A 436 4.33 12.53 -9.27
CA ARG A 436 5.67 12.90 -9.75
C ARG A 436 6.70 11.81 -9.57
N ARG A 437 6.34 10.68 -8.91
CA ARG A 437 7.25 9.54 -8.77
C ARG A 437 7.55 8.97 -10.16
N GLU A 438 8.84 8.79 -10.47
CA GLU A 438 9.24 8.08 -11.68
C GLU A 438 9.35 6.59 -11.35
N TYR A 439 8.45 5.79 -11.92
CA TYR A 439 8.55 4.34 -11.81
C TYR A 439 9.69 3.83 -12.67
N THR A 440 10.60 3.08 -12.08
CA THR A 440 11.71 2.41 -12.76
C THR A 440 11.54 0.90 -12.59
N GLU A 441 11.62 0.16 -13.69
CA GLU A 441 11.62 -1.31 -13.60
C GLU A 441 12.81 -1.80 -12.75
N PRO A 442 12.61 -2.83 -11.92
CA PRO A 442 13.68 -3.42 -11.12
C PRO A 442 14.84 -3.91 -12.01
N GLU A 443 16.07 -3.60 -11.63
CA GLU A 443 17.26 -4.04 -12.36
C GLU A 443 17.40 -5.55 -12.24
N THR A 444 17.84 -6.18 -13.34
CA THR A 444 18.18 -7.61 -13.38
C THR A 444 19.70 -7.75 -13.45
N PHE A 445 20.30 -8.23 -12.38
CA PHE A 445 21.74 -8.46 -12.29
C PHE A 445 22.13 -9.80 -12.94
N ASP A 446 23.34 -9.83 -13.48
CA ASP A 446 23.97 -11.09 -13.93
C ASP A 446 24.44 -11.89 -12.71
N VAL A 447 23.80 -13.03 -12.45
CA VAL A 447 23.96 -13.83 -11.23
C VAL A 447 24.09 -15.32 -11.57
N ASP A 448 24.75 -16.08 -10.69
CA ASP A 448 24.89 -17.53 -10.84
C ASP A 448 23.70 -18.28 -10.21
N ARG A 449 22.58 -18.31 -10.97
CA ARG A 449 21.35 -19.03 -10.54
C ARG A 449 21.56 -20.54 -10.39
N GLU A 450 22.52 -21.13 -11.11
CA GLU A 450 22.77 -22.56 -11.06
C GLU A 450 23.48 -22.92 -9.75
N ALA A 451 24.51 -22.15 -9.37
CA ALA A 451 25.16 -22.31 -8.08
C ALA A 451 24.20 -22.13 -6.90
N ALA A 452 23.36 -21.09 -6.95
CA ALA A 452 22.36 -20.85 -5.92
C ALA A 452 21.38 -22.03 -5.79
N ARG A 453 20.88 -22.56 -6.91
CA ARG A 453 19.97 -23.72 -6.92
C ARG A 453 20.65 -24.97 -6.33
N GLU A 454 21.89 -25.24 -6.66
CA GLU A 454 22.64 -26.40 -6.13
C GLU A 454 22.75 -26.34 -4.59
N ILE A 455 22.95 -25.16 -4.02
CA ILE A 455 23.01 -24.95 -2.56
C ILE A 455 21.66 -25.28 -1.93
N LEU A 456 20.55 -24.74 -2.45
CA LEU A 456 19.20 -24.98 -1.94
C LEU A 456 18.81 -26.46 -2.06
N GLU A 457 19.03 -27.09 -3.21
CA GLU A 457 18.79 -28.53 -3.40
C GLU A 457 19.66 -29.41 -2.48
N SER A 458 20.90 -28.98 -2.21
CA SER A 458 21.78 -29.70 -1.28
C SER A 458 21.24 -29.68 0.14
N ALA A 459 20.65 -28.56 0.57
CA ALA A 459 19.96 -28.44 1.86
C ALA A 459 18.73 -29.35 1.93
N ALA A 460 17.88 -29.31 0.90
CA ALA A 460 16.70 -30.17 0.83
C ALA A 460 17.04 -31.67 0.89
N ARG A 461 18.11 -32.09 0.23
CA ARG A 461 18.58 -33.49 0.30
C ARG A 461 19.04 -33.94 1.70
N ARG A 462 19.37 -32.99 2.59
CA ARG A 462 19.74 -33.28 4.00
C ARG A 462 18.56 -33.32 4.95
N ASP A 463 17.35 -33.16 4.45
CA ASP A 463 16.12 -33.09 5.24
C ASP A 463 16.15 -31.94 6.30
N THR A 464 16.78 -30.83 5.90
CA THR A 464 16.82 -29.59 6.67
C THR A 464 16.16 -28.47 5.90
N ASN A 465 15.32 -27.70 6.58
CA ASN A 465 14.68 -26.52 6.04
C ASN A 465 15.40 -25.22 6.44
N ARG A 466 16.52 -25.31 7.16
CA ARG A 466 17.28 -24.17 7.67
C ARG A 466 18.73 -24.24 7.23
N LEU A 467 19.20 -23.11 6.71
CA LEU A 467 20.60 -22.89 6.35
C LEU A 467 21.13 -21.73 7.22
N GLY A 468 22.38 -21.89 7.66
CA GLY A 468 23.11 -20.82 8.32
C GLY A 468 24.24 -20.34 7.43
N VAL A 469 25.47 -20.53 7.90
CA VAL A 469 26.68 -20.07 7.21
C VAL A 469 26.81 -20.57 5.76
N GLU A 470 26.29 -21.75 5.46
CA GLU A 470 26.27 -22.28 4.09
C GLU A 470 25.41 -21.44 3.12
N ALA A 471 24.50 -20.62 3.65
CA ALA A 471 23.73 -19.66 2.87
C ALA A 471 24.57 -18.46 2.38
N MET A 472 25.79 -18.25 2.92
CA MET A 472 26.70 -17.23 2.40
C MET A 472 27.00 -17.44 0.91
N GLY A 473 27.14 -18.69 0.48
CA GLY A 473 27.34 -19.02 -0.94
C GLY A 473 26.16 -18.63 -1.83
N LEU A 474 24.94 -18.49 -1.31
CA LEU A 474 23.81 -17.92 -2.06
C LEU A 474 23.97 -16.43 -2.28
N LEU A 475 24.45 -15.72 -1.25
CA LEU A 475 24.73 -14.29 -1.31
C LEU A 475 25.85 -14.03 -2.33
N ASP A 476 26.95 -14.80 -2.28
CA ASP A 476 28.04 -14.70 -3.23
C ASP A 476 27.59 -14.97 -4.68
N ALA A 477 26.75 -16.00 -4.89
CA ALA A 477 26.18 -16.33 -6.21
C ALA A 477 25.33 -15.19 -6.78
N TYR A 478 24.76 -14.36 -5.92
CA TYR A 478 23.98 -13.16 -6.29
C TYR A 478 24.80 -11.87 -6.25
N GLY A 479 26.12 -11.97 -5.98
CA GLY A 479 27.03 -10.83 -5.94
C GLY A 479 26.81 -9.90 -4.74
N ILE A 480 26.22 -10.39 -3.66
CA ILE A 480 26.17 -9.72 -2.37
C ILE A 480 27.49 -10.04 -1.65
N PRO A 481 28.32 -9.02 -1.32
CA PRO A 481 29.64 -9.28 -0.76
C PRO A 481 29.59 -9.99 0.59
N THR A 482 30.41 -11.01 0.76
CA THR A 482 30.61 -11.72 2.03
C THR A 482 32.09 -11.73 2.39
N PRO A 483 32.46 -11.85 3.68
CA PRO A 483 33.85 -12.00 4.07
C PRO A 483 34.44 -13.30 3.54
N ASP A 484 35.69 -13.28 3.12
CA ASP A 484 36.41 -14.50 2.72
C ASP A 484 36.36 -15.55 3.84
N GLY A 485 35.94 -16.76 3.50
CA GLY A 485 35.81 -17.81 4.50
C GLY A 485 35.58 -19.20 3.94
N GLU A 486 35.92 -20.21 4.72
CA GLU A 486 35.75 -21.62 4.36
C GLU A 486 35.10 -22.39 5.50
N ILE A 487 34.22 -23.34 5.14
CA ILE A 487 33.70 -24.34 6.10
C ILE A 487 34.59 -25.55 6.05
N VAL A 488 35.19 -25.93 7.18
CA VAL A 488 36.12 -27.02 7.30
C VAL A 488 35.66 -28.06 8.33
N ASP A 489 35.87 -29.31 8.05
CA ASP A 489 35.45 -30.43 8.91
C ASP A 489 36.61 -31.08 9.71
N ALA A 490 37.84 -30.59 9.54
CA ALA A 490 39.02 -31.06 10.22
C ALA A 490 39.88 -29.91 10.79
N ARG A 491 40.53 -30.17 11.93
CA ARG A 491 41.46 -29.24 12.58
C ARG A 491 42.57 -28.74 11.67
N SER A 492 43.17 -29.65 10.85
CA SER A 492 44.26 -29.30 9.95
C SER A 492 43.83 -28.30 8.88
N ASP A 493 42.59 -28.44 8.41
CA ASP A 493 42.05 -27.65 7.34
C ASP A 493 41.65 -26.25 7.87
N ALA A 494 41.21 -26.17 9.14
CA ALA A 494 41.00 -24.91 9.81
C ALA A 494 42.25 -24.04 9.92
N VAL A 495 43.39 -24.68 10.29
CA VAL A 495 44.69 -23.99 10.35
C VAL A 495 45.11 -23.51 8.96
N ALA A 496 44.99 -24.38 7.93
CA ALA A 496 45.33 -24.01 6.56
C ALA A 496 44.45 -22.90 5.99
N ALA A 497 43.15 -22.88 6.33
CA ALA A 497 42.25 -21.83 5.96
C ALA A 497 42.63 -20.48 6.60
N ALA A 498 42.92 -20.48 7.91
CA ALA A 498 43.35 -19.27 8.60
C ALA A 498 44.68 -18.70 8.03
N GLU A 499 45.64 -19.57 7.74
CA GLU A 499 46.92 -19.15 7.12
C GLU A 499 46.72 -18.52 5.73
N ARG A 500 45.73 -18.98 4.95
CA ARG A 500 45.38 -18.37 3.66
C ARG A 500 44.70 -17.03 3.81
N ILE A 501 43.71 -16.94 4.72
CA ILE A 501 42.95 -15.74 4.94
C ILE A 501 43.86 -14.61 5.47
N VAL A 502 44.67 -14.87 6.49
CA VAL A 502 45.60 -13.87 7.07
C VAL A 502 46.79 -13.59 6.15
N GLY A 503 47.26 -14.61 5.37
CA GLY A 503 48.41 -14.45 4.48
C GLY A 503 48.12 -13.91 3.08
N GLY A 504 46.86 -13.81 2.69
CA GLY A 504 46.42 -13.31 1.38
C GLY A 504 46.40 -11.80 1.20
N GLY A 505 46.59 -11.03 2.26
CA GLY A 505 46.54 -9.57 2.24
C GLY A 505 47.75 -8.84 1.61
N ASP A 506 48.83 -9.51 1.17
CA ASP A 506 50.11 -8.88 0.85
C ASP A 506 50.56 -8.95 -0.64
N GLU A 507 49.68 -9.11 -1.64
CA GLU A 507 50.14 -9.11 -3.04
C GLU A 507 50.20 -7.73 -3.73
N ASP A 508 49.72 -6.66 -3.15
CA ASP A 508 49.83 -5.29 -3.70
C ASP A 508 50.50 -4.36 -2.68
N GLY A 509 51.80 -4.22 -2.78
CA GLY A 509 52.71 -3.49 -1.89
C GLY A 509 52.38 -2.02 -1.65
N SER A 510 51.27 -1.72 -1.06
CA SER A 510 50.93 -0.42 -0.46
C SER A 510 51.09 -0.55 1.07
N ASP A 511 52.15 0.12 1.61
CA ASP A 511 52.31 0.43 3.04
C ASP A 511 51.12 1.30 3.54
N GLY A 512 49.91 0.72 3.60
CA GLY A 512 48.77 1.26 4.29
C GLY A 512 48.56 0.46 5.59
N ASP A 513 48.63 1.16 6.72
CA ASP A 513 48.24 0.69 8.05
C ASP A 513 46.70 0.44 8.06
N ASP A 514 46.23 -0.51 7.21
CA ASP A 514 44.84 -0.94 7.18
C ASP A 514 44.65 -1.97 8.29
N GLY A 515 43.85 -1.61 9.30
CA GLY A 515 43.56 -2.32 10.54
C GLY A 515 42.86 -3.69 10.37
N GLY A 516 43.33 -4.53 9.43
CA GLY A 516 43.00 -5.94 9.35
C GLY A 516 43.59 -6.65 10.56
N GLY A 517 42.73 -7.22 11.42
CA GLY A 517 43.14 -7.94 12.62
C GLY A 517 44.10 -9.07 12.31
N GLU A 518 45.09 -9.34 13.16
CA GLU A 518 46.03 -10.46 13.06
C GLU A 518 45.35 -11.83 13.21
N GLY A 519 43.99 -11.88 13.41
CA GLY A 519 43.20 -13.08 13.69
C GLY A 519 42.05 -13.33 12.71
N VAL A 520 41.43 -14.48 12.86
CA VAL A 520 40.24 -14.89 12.11
C VAL A 520 39.00 -15.03 13.03
N VAL A 521 37.80 -15.01 12.45
CA VAL A 521 36.56 -15.39 13.14
C VAL A 521 36.27 -16.86 12.88
N MET A 522 35.96 -17.60 13.95
CA MET A 522 35.59 -19.02 13.86
C MET A 522 34.17 -19.23 14.39
N LYS A 523 33.33 -19.88 13.59
CA LYS A 523 31.92 -20.13 13.93
C LYS A 523 31.59 -21.61 13.74
N ILE A 524 30.89 -22.23 14.72
CA ILE A 524 30.36 -23.59 14.55
C ILE A 524 29.25 -23.58 13.48
N VAL A 525 29.26 -24.57 12.60
CA VAL A 525 28.26 -24.74 11.53
C VAL A 525 27.38 -25.94 11.85
N SER A 526 26.10 -25.66 12.17
CA SER A 526 25.11 -26.67 12.51
C SER A 526 23.70 -26.17 12.18
N PRO A 527 22.87 -26.94 11.48
CA PRO A 527 21.46 -26.61 11.27
C PRO A 527 20.61 -26.71 12.54
N ASP A 528 21.12 -27.46 13.56
CA ASP A 528 20.39 -27.74 14.79
C ASP A 528 20.71 -26.73 15.91
N ILE A 529 21.78 -25.92 15.79
CA ILE A 529 22.23 -24.94 16.79
C ILE A 529 22.06 -23.53 16.19
N LEU A 530 20.95 -22.89 16.53
CA LEU A 530 20.55 -21.59 15.97
C LEU A 530 21.27 -20.41 16.64
N HIS A 531 21.37 -20.42 17.98
CA HIS A 531 22.00 -19.34 18.75
C HIS A 531 23.44 -19.71 19.12
N LYS A 532 24.33 -19.59 18.12
CA LYS A 532 25.74 -19.99 18.24
C LYS A 532 26.48 -19.21 19.35
N SER A 533 26.19 -17.93 19.49
CA SER A 533 26.80 -17.04 20.48
C SER A 533 26.47 -17.46 21.93
N ASP A 534 25.25 -17.91 22.18
CA ASP A 534 24.79 -18.29 23.53
C ASP A 534 25.55 -19.51 24.10
N ILE A 535 26.02 -20.38 23.22
CA ILE A 535 26.79 -21.57 23.60
C ILE A 535 28.31 -21.35 23.54
N GLY A 536 28.76 -20.10 23.23
CA GLY A 536 30.15 -19.82 22.94
C GLY A 536 30.65 -20.54 21.68
N GLY A 537 29.76 -20.71 20.69
CA GLY A 537 30.03 -21.32 19.38
C GLY A 537 30.65 -20.36 18.34
N VAL A 538 30.99 -19.13 18.77
CA VAL A 538 31.72 -18.13 17.97
C VAL A 538 32.96 -17.72 18.75
N ALA A 539 34.11 -17.66 18.08
CA ALA A 539 35.36 -17.11 18.57
C ALA A 539 35.85 -16.03 17.59
N VAL A 540 36.16 -14.87 18.11
CA VAL A 540 36.56 -13.69 17.34
C VAL A 540 38.03 -13.38 17.64
N ASP A 541 38.76 -12.85 16.68
CA ASP A 541 40.18 -12.47 16.77
C ASP A 541 41.06 -13.64 17.22
N VAL A 542 40.89 -14.80 16.54
CA VAL A 542 41.64 -16.00 16.82
C VAL A 542 42.94 -15.96 16.04
N PRO A 543 44.11 -15.89 16.67
CA PRO A 543 45.39 -15.86 15.96
C PRO A 543 45.65 -17.23 15.33
N PRO A 544 46.39 -17.30 14.17
CA PRO A 544 46.59 -18.54 13.42
C PRO A 544 47.14 -19.72 14.24
N GLU A 545 47.98 -19.46 15.26
CA GLU A 545 48.55 -20.46 16.15
C GLU A 545 47.51 -21.08 17.11
N GLU A 546 46.39 -20.40 17.40
CA GLU A 546 45.33 -20.88 18.32
C GLU A 546 44.16 -21.52 17.57
N VAL A 547 44.08 -21.39 16.23
CA VAL A 547 42.97 -21.87 15.39
C VAL A 547 42.68 -23.36 15.61
N GLY A 548 43.74 -24.19 15.70
CA GLY A 548 43.58 -25.64 15.87
C GLY A 548 42.95 -26.01 17.23
N ASP A 549 43.33 -25.35 18.30
CA ASP A 549 42.78 -25.59 19.63
C ASP A 549 41.37 -25.03 19.75
N THR A 550 41.12 -23.84 19.18
CA THR A 550 39.78 -23.22 19.09
C THR A 550 38.78 -24.08 18.31
N TYR A 551 39.25 -24.74 17.20
CA TYR A 551 38.41 -25.67 16.46
C TYR A 551 37.89 -26.82 17.34
N GLU A 552 38.80 -27.47 18.11
CA GLU A 552 38.45 -28.56 19.00
C GLU A 552 37.51 -28.10 20.13
N ASP A 553 37.70 -26.89 20.67
CA ASP A 553 36.91 -26.30 21.70
C ASP A 553 35.46 -26.00 21.23
N LEU A 554 35.32 -25.39 20.03
CA LEU A 554 34.01 -25.07 19.43
C LEU A 554 33.21 -26.35 19.17
N VAL A 555 33.80 -27.36 18.54
CA VAL A 555 33.17 -28.67 18.28
C VAL A 555 32.77 -29.35 19.58
N THR A 556 33.63 -29.28 20.61
CA THR A 556 33.36 -29.89 21.90
C THR A 556 32.20 -29.19 22.64
N ARG A 557 32.15 -27.86 22.60
CA ARG A 557 31.04 -27.07 23.19
C ARG A 557 29.73 -27.38 22.50
N ALA A 558 29.70 -27.42 21.17
CA ALA A 558 28.51 -27.75 20.39
C ALA A 558 27.97 -29.15 20.74
N ARG A 559 28.85 -30.17 20.80
CA ARG A 559 28.48 -31.54 21.17
C ARG A 559 28.03 -31.68 22.62
N ASN A 560 28.60 -30.89 23.54
CA ASN A 560 28.17 -30.89 24.95
C ASN A 560 26.80 -30.21 25.12
N TYR A 561 26.51 -29.18 24.33
CA TYR A 561 25.25 -28.48 24.37
C TYR A 561 24.11 -29.33 23.81
N GLN A 562 24.33 -29.90 22.64
CA GLN A 562 23.34 -30.75 21.94
C GLN A 562 24.04 -31.98 21.34
N PRO A 563 24.08 -33.10 22.07
CA PRO A 563 24.83 -34.31 21.67
C PRO A 563 24.39 -34.91 20.32
N ASP A 564 23.11 -34.74 19.99
CA ASP A 564 22.51 -35.29 18.77
C ASP A 564 22.51 -34.28 17.59
N ALA A 565 23.09 -33.07 17.78
CA ALA A 565 23.13 -32.06 16.73
C ALA A 565 24.05 -32.49 15.57
N THR A 566 23.62 -32.22 14.37
CA THR A 566 24.42 -32.37 13.16
C THR A 566 25.45 -31.23 13.11
N ILE A 567 26.73 -31.54 13.23
CA ILE A 567 27.81 -30.55 13.08
C ILE A 567 28.41 -30.75 11.70
N LEU A 568 28.25 -29.72 10.83
CA LEU A 568 28.76 -29.73 9.47
C LEU A 568 30.25 -29.33 9.40
N GLY A 569 30.74 -28.62 10.42
CA GLY A 569 32.12 -28.17 10.52
C GLY A 569 32.26 -26.90 11.35
N VAL A 570 33.34 -26.19 11.11
CA VAL A 570 33.61 -24.83 11.64
C VAL A 570 33.92 -23.94 10.43
N GLN A 571 33.25 -22.80 10.35
CA GLN A 571 33.64 -21.73 9.43
C GLN A 571 34.84 -21.01 10.00
N VAL A 572 35.87 -20.82 9.17
CA VAL A 572 36.98 -19.93 9.43
C VAL A 572 36.84 -18.78 8.43
N GLN A 573 36.74 -17.57 8.94
CA GLN A 573 36.33 -16.39 8.17
C GLN A 573 37.21 -15.20 8.50
N GLU A 574 37.42 -14.34 7.50
CA GLU A 574 38.04 -13.03 7.67
C GLU A 574 37.33 -12.20 8.76
N MET A 575 38.10 -11.41 9.49
CA MET A 575 37.54 -10.52 10.51
C MET A 575 37.11 -9.19 9.87
N VAL A 576 35.82 -8.88 9.99
CA VAL A 576 35.25 -7.61 9.57
C VAL A 576 35.30 -6.62 10.74
N ASP A 577 35.81 -5.41 10.51
CA ASP A 577 35.83 -4.34 11.51
C ASP A 577 34.43 -3.73 11.64
N LEU A 578 33.69 -4.17 12.66
CA LEU A 578 32.34 -3.66 12.95
C LEU A 578 32.36 -2.20 13.42
N ASP A 579 33.46 -1.71 14.02
CA ASP A 579 33.57 -0.34 14.51
C ASP A 579 33.81 0.68 13.39
N ALA A 580 34.33 0.23 12.25
CA ALA A 580 34.57 1.07 11.07
C ALA A 580 33.29 1.40 10.28
N GLY A 581 32.19 0.67 10.51
CA GLY A 581 30.94 0.79 9.77
C GLY A 581 29.71 1.10 10.62
N VAL A 582 28.55 0.96 9.99
CA VAL A 582 27.22 0.94 10.61
C VAL A 582 26.64 -0.44 10.43
N GLU A 583 26.27 -1.08 11.54
CA GLU A 583 25.57 -2.35 11.48
C GLU A 583 24.12 -2.10 11.03
N THR A 584 23.74 -2.70 9.91
CA THR A 584 22.37 -2.72 9.38
C THR A 584 21.86 -4.15 9.28
N ILE A 585 20.57 -4.30 9.02
CA ILE A 585 19.96 -5.58 8.68
C ILE A 585 19.34 -5.48 7.28
N ALA A 586 19.42 -6.56 6.54
CA ALA A 586 18.67 -6.75 5.31
C ALA A 586 18.07 -8.15 5.32
N GLY A 587 16.79 -8.27 5.04
CA GLY A 587 16.12 -9.54 5.14
C GLY A 587 14.92 -9.69 4.23
N MET A 588 14.28 -10.83 4.31
CA MET A 588 13.03 -11.09 3.61
C MET A 588 12.15 -12.03 4.43
N ASN A 589 10.85 -11.74 4.43
CA ASN A 589 9.82 -12.67 4.87
C ASN A 589 8.78 -12.82 3.77
N ARG A 590 8.25 -14.03 3.58
CA ARG A 590 7.24 -14.29 2.54
C ARG A 590 5.83 -14.14 3.08
N ASP A 591 5.14 -13.14 2.58
CA ASP A 591 3.72 -12.91 2.87
C ASP A 591 2.85 -13.78 1.96
N PRO A 592 1.74 -14.36 2.46
CA PRO A 592 0.88 -15.22 1.66
C PRO A 592 0.14 -14.50 0.51
N GLN A 593 -0.09 -13.19 0.58
CA GLN A 593 -0.80 -12.40 -0.43
C GLN A 593 0.16 -11.61 -1.33
N PHE A 594 1.18 -10.99 -0.74
CA PHE A 594 2.11 -10.11 -1.46
C PHE A 594 3.40 -10.81 -1.93
N GLY A 595 3.64 -12.05 -1.47
CA GLY A 595 4.88 -12.76 -1.79
C GLY A 595 6.07 -12.26 -0.95
N PRO A 596 7.32 -12.20 -1.51
CA PRO A 596 8.48 -11.82 -0.73
C PRO A 596 8.45 -10.33 -0.37
N LEU A 597 8.58 -10.04 0.91
CA LEU A 597 8.73 -8.70 1.49
C LEU A 597 10.19 -8.49 1.87
N VAL A 598 10.86 -7.59 1.19
CA VAL A 598 12.24 -7.20 1.50
C VAL A 598 12.24 -6.19 2.63
N LEU A 599 13.05 -6.43 3.65
CA LEU A 599 13.20 -5.59 4.83
C LEU A 599 14.62 -5.00 4.86
N PHE A 600 14.73 -3.75 5.27
CA PHE A 600 15.99 -3.08 5.59
C PHE A 600 15.84 -2.28 6.88
N GLY A 601 16.90 -2.19 7.70
CA GLY A 601 16.86 -1.42 8.94
C GLY A 601 18.18 -1.30 9.66
N LEU A 602 18.15 -0.66 10.85
CA LEU A 602 19.29 -0.58 11.75
C LEU A 602 19.57 -1.96 12.37
N GLY A 603 20.83 -2.38 12.40
CA GLY A 603 21.29 -3.66 12.92
C GLY A 603 21.67 -3.64 14.40
N GLY A 604 22.21 -4.76 14.84
CA GLY A 604 22.73 -4.94 16.20
C GLY A 604 21.64 -5.10 17.27
N ILE A 605 21.97 -4.75 18.52
CA ILE A 605 21.06 -4.88 19.67
C ILE A 605 19.86 -3.91 19.62
N PHE A 606 19.82 -3.01 18.67
CA PHE A 606 18.78 -1.99 18.54
C PHE A 606 17.56 -2.49 17.76
N VAL A 607 17.69 -3.55 16.97
CA VAL A 607 16.59 -4.10 16.15
C VAL A 607 15.34 -4.43 16.97
N GLU A 608 15.54 -5.17 18.08
CA GLU A 608 14.44 -5.63 18.95
C GLU A 608 13.84 -4.52 19.83
N VAL A 609 14.50 -3.36 19.91
CA VAL A 609 14.12 -2.29 20.86
C VAL A 609 13.52 -1.09 20.13
N LEU A 610 14.02 -0.75 18.94
CA LEU A 610 13.64 0.46 18.20
C LEU A 610 12.68 0.18 17.04
N GLU A 611 12.66 -1.08 16.52
CA GLU A 611 11.85 -1.47 15.35
C GLU A 611 12.04 -0.54 14.14
N ASP A 612 13.28 0.04 14.02
CA ASP A 612 13.66 0.99 12.96
C ASP A 612 13.93 0.24 11.65
N THR A 613 12.86 -0.14 10.99
CA THR A 613 12.87 -0.95 9.76
C THR A 613 11.88 -0.43 8.74
N THR A 614 12.19 -0.64 7.46
CA THR A 614 11.31 -0.38 6.32
C THR A 614 11.13 -1.64 5.50
N VAL A 615 10.01 -1.75 4.79
CA VAL A 615 9.62 -2.95 4.04
C VAL A 615 9.15 -2.57 2.64
N ARG A 616 9.48 -3.40 1.63
CA ARG A 616 8.94 -3.30 0.26
C ARG A 616 8.58 -4.68 -0.29
N VAL A 617 7.56 -4.72 -1.13
CA VAL A 617 7.20 -5.93 -1.90
C VAL A 617 8.24 -6.14 -3.01
N ALA A 618 8.81 -7.34 -3.11
CA ALA A 618 9.73 -7.66 -4.19
C ALA A 618 8.97 -7.93 -5.53
N PRO A 619 9.57 -7.58 -6.68
CA PRO A 619 10.94 -7.06 -6.85
C PRO A 619 11.05 -5.56 -6.55
N VAL A 620 12.17 -5.16 -5.93
CA VAL A 620 12.45 -3.79 -5.48
C VAL A 620 13.30 -3.07 -6.53
N SER A 621 12.87 -1.88 -6.96
CA SER A 621 13.62 -1.03 -7.88
C SER A 621 14.71 -0.23 -7.17
N GLU A 622 15.63 0.42 -7.92
CA GLU A 622 16.65 1.30 -7.32
C GLU A 622 16.04 2.47 -6.54
N PRO A 623 15.03 3.21 -7.06
CA PRO A 623 14.34 4.24 -6.28
C PRO A 623 13.72 3.70 -4.99
N ASP A 624 12.99 2.57 -5.05
CA ASP A 624 12.39 1.95 -3.87
C ASP A 624 13.46 1.60 -2.81
N ALA A 625 14.57 0.98 -3.22
CA ALA A 625 15.67 0.64 -2.32
C ALA A 625 16.34 1.87 -1.71
N ARG A 626 16.44 2.96 -2.47
CA ARG A 626 16.98 4.24 -1.99
C ARG A 626 16.05 4.92 -0.99
N GLU A 627 14.73 4.85 -1.22
CA GLU A 627 13.73 5.29 -0.24
C GLU A 627 13.84 4.49 1.05
N MET A 628 13.93 3.15 0.99
CA MET A 628 14.12 2.30 2.18
C MET A 628 15.29 2.74 3.04
N VAL A 629 16.44 3.05 2.43
CA VAL A 629 17.63 3.54 3.14
C VAL A 629 17.40 4.92 3.76
N GLY A 630 16.55 5.74 3.14
CA GLY A 630 16.25 7.10 3.59
C GLY A 630 15.18 7.19 4.68
N GLU A 631 14.27 6.23 4.75
CA GLU A 631 13.09 6.21 5.64
C GLU A 631 13.39 5.78 7.07
N ILE A 632 14.46 4.99 7.29
CA ILE A 632 14.82 4.59 8.64
C ILE A 632 15.25 5.80 9.49
N ASP A 633 14.85 5.85 10.74
CA ASP A 633 15.25 6.91 11.70
C ASP A 633 16.77 7.02 11.84
N ALA A 634 17.48 5.91 11.63
CA ALA A 634 18.93 5.82 11.64
C ALA A 634 19.61 6.32 10.36
N ALA A 635 18.91 6.72 9.29
CA ALA A 635 19.51 7.21 8.04
C ALA A 635 20.60 8.30 8.22
N PRO A 636 20.50 9.24 9.19
CA PRO A 636 21.58 10.19 9.46
C PRO A 636 22.90 9.54 9.89
N LEU A 637 22.88 8.32 10.47
CA LEU A 637 24.11 7.60 10.83
C LEU A 637 24.83 7.09 9.59
N LEU A 638 24.08 6.63 8.58
CA LEU A 638 24.63 6.21 7.28
C LEU A 638 25.27 7.40 6.54
N ARG A 639 24.71 8.59 6.73
CA ARG A 639 25.19 9.85 6.12
C ARG A 639 26.29 10.57 6.91
N GLY A 640 26.89 9.90 7.90
CA GLY A 640 28.07 10.44 8.61
C GLY A 640 27.76 11.34 9.81
N ALA A 641 26.68 11.09 10.53
CA ALA A 641 26.39 11.84 11.77
C ALA A 641 27.48 11.68 12.83
N ARG A 642 27.66 12.72 13.65
CA ARG A 642 28.62 12.76 14.78
C ARG A 642 30.09 12.64 14.39
N GLY A 643 30.47 12.98 13.14
CA GLY A 643 31.87 13.01 12.70
C GLY A 643 32.41 11.67 12.23
N ARG A 644 31.55 10.69 11.95
CA ARG A 644 31.88 9.50 11.17
C ARG A 644 31.86 9.85 9.68
N ASP A 645 32.63 9.14 8.88
CA ASP A 645 32.54 9.22 7.43
C ASP A 645 31.20 8.59 6.95
N PRO A 646 30.57 9.12 5.88
CA PRO A 646 29.37 8.50 5.32
C PRO A 646 29.70 7.12 4.74
N VAL A 647 28.76 6.20 4.84
CA VAL A 647 28.88 4.88 4.21
C VAL A 647 28.62 4.98 2.71
N ASP A 648 29.00 3.95 1.95
CA ASP A 648 28.60 3.80 0.56
C ASP A 648 27.11 3.37 0.47
N GLU A 649 26.21 4.37 0.47
CA GLU A 649 24.76 4.11 0.33
C GLU A 649 24.42 3.37 -0.98
N ALA A 650 25.20 3.53 -2.07
CA ALA A 650 24.96 2.88 -3.33
C ALA A 650 25.16 1.36 -3.22
N SER A 651 26.17 0.92 -2.49
CA SER A 651 26.42 -0.50 -2.21
C SER A 651 25.31 -1.12 -1.34
N VAL A 652 24.75 -0.37 -0.39
CA VAL A 652 23.60 -0.82 0.41
C VAL A 652 22.37 -0.98 -0.47
N VAL A 653 22.08 0.01 -1.31
CA VAL A 653 20.97 -0.02 -2.28
C VAL A 653 21.10 -1.21 -3.23
N GLU A 654 22.28 -1.45 -3.80
CA GLU A 654 22.53 -2.59 -4.67
C GLU A 654 22.35 -3.93 -3.93
N THR A 655 22.77 -4.02 -2.66
CA THR A 655 22.56 -5.22 -1.84
C THR A 655 21.07 -5.53 -1.66
N ILE A 656 20.24 -4.52 -1.39
CA ILE A 656 18.78 -4.66 -1.26
C ILE A 656 18.18 -5.17 -2.58
N GLN A 657 18.59 -4.61 -3.73
CA GLN A 657 18.09 -5.03 -5.04
C GLN A 657 18.50 -6.47 -5.38
N ARG A 658 19.76 -6.86 -5.11
CA ARG A 658 20.25 -8.22 -5.33
C ARG A 658 19.56 -9.24 -4.43
N LEU A 659 19.31 -8.88 -3.17
CA LEU A 659 18.50 -9.68 -2.25
C LEU A 659 17.08 -9.85 -2.79
N SER A 660 16.47 -8.78 -3.27
CA SER A 660 15.14 -8.80 -3.87
C SER A 660 15.07 -9.71 -5.09
N GLN A 661 16.10 -9.69 -5.96
CA GLN A 661 16.19 -10.62 -7.09
C GLN A 661 16.33 -12.07 -6.64
N LEU A 662 17.18 -12.37 -5.65
CA LEU A 662 17.38 -13.72 -5.10
C LEU A 662 16.05 -14.33 -4.63
N VAL A 663 15.27 -13.59 -3.84
CA VAL A 663 14.02 -14.09 -3.25
C VAL A 663 12.86 -14.14 -4.25
N THR A 664 12.98 -13.40 -5.34
CA THR A 664 12.04 -13.47 -6.48
C THR A 664 12.35 -14.67 -7.37
N ASP A 665 13.62 -14.95 -7.62
CA ASP A 665 14.08 -16.09 -8.44
C ASP A 665 13.84 -17.45 -7.76
N PHE A 666 13.80 -17.49 -6.41
CA PHE A 666 13.63 -18.72 -5.63
C PHE A 666 12.43 -18.63 -4.68
N PRO A 667 11.22 -18.97 -5.15
CA PRO A 667 10.01 -19.00 -4.30
C PRO A 667 10.12 -19.89 -3.07
N ALA A 668 10.96 -20.92 -3.12
CA ALA A 668 11.25 -21.80 -1.99
C ALA A 668 11.88 -21.11 -0.77
N ILE A 669 12.45 -19.92 -0.94
CA ILE A 669 12.94 -19.12 0.20
C ILE A 669 11.76 -18.47 0.91
N VAL A 670 11.53 -18.87 2.16
CA VAL A 670 10.42 -18.39 2.99
C VAL A 670 10.85 -17.24 3.90
N GLU A 671 12.08 -17.32 4.42
CA GLU A 671 12.66 -16.33 5.33
C GLU A 671 14.16 -16.24 5.05
N LEU A 672 14.69 -15.02 5.01
CA LEU A 672 16.11 -14.75 4.91
C LEU A 672 16.44 -13.53 5.79
N ASP A 673 17.51 -13.65 6.60
CA ASP A 673 17.98 -12.60 7.51
C ASP A 673 19.49 -12.47 7.39
N ILE A 674 19.95 -11.30 6.91
CA ILE A 674 21.35 -10.88 6.91
C ILE A 674 21.54 -9.96 8.11
N ASN A 675 22.21 -10.46 9.14
CA ASN A 675 22.37 -9.72 10.39
C ASN A 675 23.70 -10.07 11.10
N PRO A 676 24.70 -9.14 11.05
CA PRO A 676 24.64 -7.83 10.44
C PRO A 676 25.00 -7.80 8.94
N LEU A 677 24.43 -6.83 8.24
CA LEU A 677 24.98 -6.24 7.02
C LEU A 677 25.80 -5.01 7.43
N VAL A 678 27.10 -5.05 7.29
CA VAL A 678 28.00 -3.95 7.71
C VAL A 678 28.20 -3.00 6.55
N ALA A 679 27.71 -1.77 6.71
CA ALA A 679 27.87 -0.70 5.72
C ALA A 679 29.07 0.19 6.12
N THR A 680 30.06 0.32 5.24
CA THR A 680 31.27 1.14 5.41
C THR A 680 31.41 2.16 4.27
N PRO A 681 32.36 3.11 4.35
CA PRO A 681 32.67 3.97 3.20
C PRO A 681 33.14 3.23 1.93
N ASP A 682 33.60 2.00 2.08
CA ASP A 682 34.18 1.17 0.97
C ASP A 682 33.16 0.17 0.40
N GLY A 683 31.97 0.05 1.01
CA GLY A 683 30.89 -0.84 0.55
C GLY A 683 30.07 -1.48 1.66
N ALA A 684 29.18 -2.38 1.31
CA ALA A 684 28.37 -3.16 2.23
C ALA A 684 28.74 -4.65 2.18
N GLN A 685 28.81 -5.31 3.34
CA GLN A 685 29.24 -6.70 3.45
C GLN A 685 28.37 -7.50 4.42
N ALA A 686 27.85 -8.65 3.99
CA ALA A 686 27.03 -9.55 4.80
C ALA A 686 27.92 -10.44 5.68
N VAL A 687 27.81 -10.30 7.01
CA VAL A 687 28.70 -10.99 7.97
C VAL A 687 28.09 -12.28 8.52
N ASP A 688 26.80 -12.33 8.70
CA ASP A 688 26.05 -13.56 9.05
C ASP A 688 24.73 -13.60 8.28
N VAL A 689 24.26 -14.82 7.99
CA VAL A 689 23.01 -15.05 7.28
C VAL A 689 22.28 -16.25 7.86
N ARG A 690 20.94 -16.14 7.88
CA ARG A 690 20.03 -17.23 8.20
C ARG A 690 18.99 -17.34 7.12
N LEU A 691 18.62 -18.55 6.77
CA LEU A 691 17.68 -18.85 5.70
C LEU A 691 16.76 -19.99 6.11
N THR A 692 15.48 -19.85 5.81
CA THR A 692 14.47 -20.91 5.93
C THR A 692 13.88 -21.18 4.54
N ILE A 693 13.77 -22.45 4.16
CA ILE A 693 13.23 -22.89 2.86
C ILE A 693 11.99 -23.75 3.03
N ASP A 694 11.08 -23.66 2.08
CA ASP A 694 10.03 -24.64 1.84
C ASP A 694 10.53 -25.68 0.84
N GLN A 695 10.65 -26.94 1.28
CA GLN A 695 11.18 -28.03 0.46
C GLN A 695 10.17 -28.51 -0.61
N GLU A 696 8.90 -28.18 -0.49
CA GLU A 696 7.87 -28.55 -1.46
C GLU A 696 7.92 -27.62 -2.70
N GLU A 697 8.53 -26.47 -2.58
CA GLU A 697 8.66 -25.43 -3.64
C GLU A 697 9.99 -25.50 -4.42
N LEU A 698 10.91 -26.43 -4.05
CA LEU A 698 12.16 -26.71 -4.72
C LEU A 698 11.98 -27.78 -5.82
#